data_8770f529f1bb95b9ff5c5048d0b91a37
#
_entry.id   8770f529f1bb95b9ff5c5048d0b91a37
#
_cell.length_a   1.000
_cell.length_b   1.000
_cell.length_c   1.000
_cell.angle_alpha   90.00
_cell.angle_beta   90.00
_cell.angle_gamma   90.00
#
_symmetry.space_group_name_H-M   'P 1'
#
loop_
_entity.id
_entity.type
_entity.pdbx_description
1 polymer ?
#
loop_
_entity_poly.entity_id
_entity_poly.type
_entity_poly.pdbx_seq_one_letter_code
_entity_poly.pdbx_strand_id
1 'polypeptide(L)'
;MKENKPQTNNKWLPMFKYELDALGVDTLDFVLVTGDAYIDHPSFGAAIIGRTLEAHGYTVGIIAQPSWQNTDDFTRLGRPRLGFLVTAGNIDSLVNHYTSAKKRRSEDLYSPGAKSGLRPDRASIVYCNRIREAYKRVPIIIGGIEASLRRFAHYDYWDNAVRHSILADSGADILVYGMGERAIVEIADALAAGMSVDEITYVAGTCYMASTLERVYDYKLIGSYNDVKSDKKEYAQTFNTIYREQDAIRGRRLVQPHEKGFLVANPPSMPLSQSELDNVYELPYTRKPHPSYKEHIPALDEVEFSLTSCRGCFGACSFCALTMHQGRTIQSRSHASLIREAQLLTHMPTFKGYIHDVGGPSANFRQPSCKKQLKSGVCADRQCLSPSPCPNLEVSHSDYVALLKELRGIEGVKKVFVRSGIRYDYVMYDKSDAFMRELIAHHISGQLKVAPEHIDDRTLDLMGKPHAELFNAFCEKYKRMNAQMNKEQYIVPYFMSSHPGSDLNSAIALAQYLKKTGLRPEQVQDFYPTPCTLSTAMYYTGLDPRTMKPVYVPRSPDEKAMQRALMQFFMPQYRSLARKALKKAYRDDLIGFGKDALVPPENADKRGGSHRAQTARSAKSDKGGRARQGLAGSRKNAKSSAHAPNRSRHGK
;
A
#
# COMPACT_ATOMS: atom_id res chain seq x y z
N MET A 1 28.41 20.33 23.16
CA MET A 1 27.77 21.41 22.39
C MET A 1 28.11 21.15 20.94
N LYS A 2 27.16 20.65 20.14
CA LYS A 2 27.34 20.50 18.68
C LYS A 2 27.32 21.91 18.10
N GLU A 3 28.39 22.29 17.41
CA GLU A 3 28.42 23.51 16.61
C GLU A 3 27.24 23.49 15.63
N ASN A 4 26.43 24.55 15.65
CA ASN A 4 25.40 24.78 14.66
C ASN A 4 26.08 24.88 13.28
N LYS A 5 26.14 23.76 12.55
CA LYS A 5 26.45 23.81 11.12
C LYS A 5 25.33 24.62 10.43
N PRO A 6 25.66 25.49 9.48
CA PRO A 6 24.67 26.31 8.81
C PRO A 6 23.61 25.40 8.17
N GLN A 7 22.33 25.65 8.50
CA GLN A 7 21.23 25.08 7.74
C GLN A 7 21.43 25.46 6.27
N THR A 8 21.76 24.46 5.48
CA THR A 8 21.90 24.66 4.03
C THR A 8 20.54 25.07 3.49
N ASN A 9 20.46 26.23 2.87
CA ASN A 9 19.26 26.77 2.19
C ASN A 9 18.86 25.91 0.97
N ASN A 10 19.19 24.63 0.98
CA ASN A 10 18.93 23.76 -0.15
C ASN A 10 17.50 23.26 -0.14
N LYS A 11 16.82 23.49 -1.22
CA LYS A 11 15.40 23.22 -1.38
C LYS A 11 15.08 21.73 -1.51
N TRP A 12 16.00 20.92 -2.05
CA TRP A 12 15.94 19.47 -2.18
C TRP A 12 17.21 18.82 -1.64
N LEU A 13 17.12 17.56 -1.23
CA LEU A 13 18.30 16.75 -0.98
C LEU A 13 19.03 16.50 -2.30
N PRO A 14 20.37 16.60 -2.36
CA PRO A 14 21.13 16.50 -3.59
C PRO A 14 21.03 15.11 -4.25
N MET A 15 20.87 15.10 -5.58
CA MET A 15 20.87 13.91 -6.42
C MET A 15 22.10 13.80 -7.33
N PHE A 16 22.84 14.90 -7.50
CA PHE A 16 23.95 15.01 -8.46
C PHE A 16 25.18 15.66 -7.83
N LYS A 17 26.35 15.34 -8.38
CA LYS A 17 27.64 15.87 -7.89
C LYS A 17 27.71 17.40 -7.90
N TYR A 18 27.21 18.04 -8.97
CA TYR A 18 27.21 19.51 -9.08
C TYR A 18 26.38 20.21 -7.97
N GLU A 19 25.39 19.52 -7.41
CA GLU A 19 24.58 20.02 -6.29
C GLU A 19 25.37 19.96 -4.98
N LEU A 20 26.20 18.92 -4.80
CA LEU A 20 27.13 18.83 -3.68
C LEU A 20 28.19 19.94 -3.74
N ASP A 21 28.75 20.16 -4.94
CA ASP A 21 29.74 21.20 -5.17
C ASP A 21 29.15 22.60 -4.85
N ALA A 22 27.89 22.84 -5.24
CA ALA A 22 27.17 24.07 -4.94
C ALA A 22 26.89 24.26 -3.43
N LEU A 23 26.84 23.16 -2.67
CA LEU A 23 26.66 23.17 -1.21
C LEU A 23 27.99 23.23 -0.43
N GLY A 24 29.13 23.11 -1.10
CA GLY A 24 30.42 22.96 -0.48
C GLY A 24 30.57 21.67 0.33
N VAL A 25 29.90 20.60 -0.09
CA VAL A 25 29.92 19.29 0.55
C VAL A 25 30.81 18.35 -0.25
N ASP A 26 31.98 18.03 0.27
CA ASP A 26 32.91 17.09 -0.39
C ASP A 26 32.48 15.64 -0.23
N THR A 27 31.97 15.27 0.96
CA THR A 27 31.59 13.90 1.30
C THR A 27 30.29 13.89 2.07
N LEU A 28 29.33 13.08 1.61
CA LEU A 28 28.06 12.84 2.31
C LEU A 28 28.24 11.90 3.49
N ASP A 29 27.43 12.07 4.52
CA ASP A 29 27.33 11.07 5.59
C ASP A 29 26.60 9.83 5.11
N PHE A 30 25.49 10.02 4.43
CA PHE A 30 24.67 8.93 3.87
C PHE A 30 24.30 9.16 2.41
N VAL A 31 24.24 8.08 1.66
CA VAL A 31 23.63 8.04 0.33
C VAL A 31 22.42 7.11 0.39
N LEU A 32 21.22 7.65 0.13
CA LEU A 32 19.97 6.90 0.11
C LEU A 32 19.62 6.49 -1.32
N VAL A 33 19.53 5.19 -1.56
CA VAL A 33 19.15 4.58 -2.85
C VAL A 33 17.70 4.14 -2.78
N THR A 34 16.86 4.59 -3.72
CA THR A 34 15.44 4.27 -3.77
C THR A 34 14.98 3.82 -5.15
N GLY A 35 14.03 2.87 -5.16
CA GLY A 35 13.38 2.41 -6.40
C GLY A 35 12.31 3.37 -6.95
N ASP A 36 11.89 4.36 -6.18
CA ASP A 36 10.96 5.41 -6.63
C ASP A 36 11.72 6.62 -7.16
N ALA A 37 11.10 7.40 -8.04
CA ALA A 37 11.55 8.76 -8.32
C ALA A 37 11.54 9.61 -7.02
N TYR A 38 12.48 10.54 -6.89
CA TYR A 38 12.56 11.37 -5.70
C TYR A 38 11.50 12.48 -5.73
N ILE A 39 10.54 12.32 -4.85
CA ILE A 39 9.54 13.34 -4.51
C ILE A 39 9.78 13.70 -3.04
N ASP A 40 10.10 14.95 -2.79
CA ASP A 40 10.37 15.45 -1.43
C ASP A 40 9.05 15.79 -0.71
N HIS A 41 8.34 14.74 -0.29
CA HIS A 41 7.01 14.85 0.32
C HIS A 41 6.87 13.84 1.48
N PRO A 42 6.17 14.18 2.58
CA PRO A 42 6.04 13.33 3.77
C PRO A 42 5.21 12.04 3.56
N SER A 43 4.74 11.79 2.35
CA SER A 43 4.16 10.49 1.97
C SER A 43 5.17 9.52 1.34
N PHE A 44 6.43 9.93 1.18
CA PHE A 44 7.50 9.11 0.59
C PHE A 44 8.56 8.79 1.62
N GLY A 45 8.80 7.49 1.85
CA GLY A 45 9.73 7.02 2.86
C GLY A 45 11.17 7.55 2.67
N ALA A 46 11.64 7.67 1.43
CA ALA A 46 12.97 8.23 1.14
C ALA A 46 13.09 9.70 1.59
N ALA A 47 12.06 10.51 1.34
CA ALA A 47 12.04 11.90 1.80
C ALA A 47 11.99 11.98 3.33
N ILE A 48 11.14 11.18 3.99
CA ILE A 48 11.05 11.16 5.46
C ILE A 48 12.40 10.83 6.07
N ILE A 49 13.04 9.74 5.67
CA ILE A 49 14.32 9.29 6.23
C ILE A 49 15.43 10.30 5.94
N GLY A 50 15.51 10.79 4.70
CA GLY A 50 16.52 11.79 4.33
C GLY A 50 16.37 13.09 5.13
N ARG A 51 15.17 13.64 5.22
CA ARG A 51 14.88 14.86 5.98
C ARG A 51 15.06 14.67 7.50
N THR A 52 14.71 13.49 8.02
CA THR A 52 14.95 13.16 9.44
C THR A 52 16.44 13.19 9.76
N LEU A 53 17.28 12.58 8.94
CA LEU A 53 18.72 12.60 9.13
C LEU A 53 19.30 14.00 8.96
N GLU A 54 18.85 14.77 7.95
CA GLU A 54 19.26 16.17 7.76
C GLU A 54 18.94 17.03 9.00
N ALA A 55 17.75 16.86 9.58
CA ALA A 55 17.34 17.56 10.80
C ALA A 55 18.21 17.20 12.03
N HIS A 56 18.86 16.03 12.00
CA HIS A 56 19.83 15.60 13.03
C HIS A 56 21.28 15.97 12.70
N GLY A 57 21.50 16.77 11.65
CA GLY A 57 22.81 17.32 11.29
C GLY A 57 23.66 16.40 10.41
N TYR A 58 23.06 15.39 9.78
CA TYR A 58 23.73 14.52 8.81
C TYR A 58 23.53 15.03 7.38
N THR A 59 24.56 14.91 6.55
CA THR A 59 24.45 15.21 5.12
C THR A 59 23.97 13.99 4.37
N VAL A 60 22.89 14.15 3.57
CA VAL A 60 22.25 13.05 2.86
C VAL A 60 22.08 13.38 1.38
N GLY A 61 22.48 12.45 0.50
CA GLY A 61 22.20 12.51 -0.94
C GLY A 61 21.25 11.39 -1.38
N ILE A 62 20.52 11.62 -2.46
CA ILE A 62 19.54 10.67 -2.98
C ILE A 62 19.98 10.11 -4.35
N ILE A 63 19.99 8.80 -4.49
CA ILE A 63 20.11 8.09 -5.77
C ILE A 63 18.75 7.44 -6.05
N ALA A 64 17.93 8.12 -6.85
CA ALA A 64 16.60 7.65 -7.19
C ALA A 64 16.62 6.90 -8.52
N GLN A 65 15.99 5.72 -8.56
CA GLN A 65 15.88 4.86 -9.73
C GLN A 65 17.18 4.70 -10.52
N PRO A 66 18.29 4.24 -9.86
CA PRO A 66 19.57 4.08 -10.52
C PRO A 66 19.48 3.08 -11.69
N SER A 67 20.29 3.30 -12.72
CA SER A 67 20.59 2.26 -13.71
C SER A 67 21.28 1.10 -12.97
N TRP A 68 20.60 -0.02 -12.89
CA TRP A 68 21.05 -1.17 -12.10
C TRP A 68 21.85 -2.21 -12.92
N GLN A 69 22.11 -1.94 -14.18
CA GLN A 69 22.89 -2.81 -15.07
C GLN A 69 24.39 -2.77 -14.77
N ASN A 70 24.87 -1.65 -14.23
CA ASN A 70 26.27 -1.43 -13.82
C ASN A 70 26.33 -0.66 -12.48
N THR A 71 27.52 -0.21 -12.09
CA THR A 71 27.79 0.50 -10.84
C THR A 71 27.82 2.03 -10.95
N ASP A 72 27.71 2.59 -12.16
CA ASP A 72 28.01 4.00 -12.41
C ASP A 72 27.12 4.94 -11.61
N ASP A 73 25.81 4.69 -11.62
CA ASP A 73 24.86 5.50 -10.85
C ASP A 73 25.08 5.39 -9.33
N PHE A 74 25.55 4.23 -8.84
CA PHE A 74 25.80 4.02 -7.42
C PHE A 74 27.05 4.73 -6.91
N THR A 75 27.93 5.17 -7.83
CA THR A 75 29.17 5.91 -7.51
C THR A 75 29.06 7.41 -7.74
N ARG A 76 27.98 7.89 -8.38
CA ARG A 76 27.85 9.29 -8.83
C ARG A 76 27.92 10.36 -7.72
N LEU A 77 27.56 9.99 -6.49
CA LEU A 77 27.65 10.88 -5.30
C LEU A 77 28.88 10.61 -4.44
N GLY A 78 29.78 9.71 -4.88
CA GLY A 78 30.95 9.30 -4.13
C GLY A 78 30.65 8.29 -3.02
N ARG A 79 31.69 7.91 -2.26
CA ARG A 79 31.57 7.02 -1.12
C ARG A 79 31.08 7.79 0.10
N PRO A 80 29.94 7.41 0.73
CA PRO A 80 29.50 8.07 1.95
C PRO A 80 30.40 7.74 3.13
N ARG A 81 30.45 8.65 4.10
CA ARG A 81 31.25 8.51 5.33
C ARG A 81 30.71 7.43 6.26
N LEU A 82 29.38 7.36 6.44
CA LEU A 82 28.71 6.47 7.38
C LEU A 82 28.07 5.27 6.70
N GLY A 83 27.45 5.41 5.53
CA GLY A 83 26.88 4.26 4.83
C GLY A 83 25.84 4.56 3.76
N PHE A 84 25.40 3.50 3.12
CA PHE A 84 24.26 3.53 2.20
C PHE A 84 22.98 3.12 2.91
N LEU A 85 21.89 3.82 2.58
CA LEU A 85 20.52 3.46 2.96
C LEU A 85 19.80 2.98 1.71
N VAL A 86 19.16 1.81 1.75
CA VAL A 86 18.59 1.20 0.55
C VAL A 86 17.12 0.83 0.76
N THR A 87 16.27 1.23 -0.16
CA THR A 87 14.85 0.87 -0.17
C THR A 87 14.35 0.58 -1.59
N ALA A 88 13.39 -0.32 -1.72
CA ALA A 88 12.68 -0.54 -2.98
C ALA A 88 11.73 0.60 -3.35
N GLY A 89 11.45 1.52 -2.42
CA GLY A 89 10.47 2.60 -2.55
C GLY A 89 9.22 2.35 -1.70
N ASN A 90 8.13 3.03 -2.03
CA ASN A 90 6.88 3.00 -1.27
C ASN A 90 6.10 1.68 -1.40
N ILE A 91 6.42 0.87 -2.40
CA ILE A 91 5.79 -0.43 -2.66
C ILE A 91 6.87 -1.50 -2.84
N ASP A 92 6.56 -2.75 -2.45
CA ASP A 92 7.38 -3.93 -2.77
C ASP A 92 7.54 -4.06 -4.29
N SER A 93 8.75 -4.32 -4.78
CA SER A 93 9.08 -4.34 -6.21
C SER A 93 8.21 -5.31 -7.00
N LEU A 94 8.00 -6.53 -6.50
CA LEU A 94 7.20 -7.54 -7.19
C LEU A 94 5.71 -7.19 -7.19
N VAL A 95 5.20 -6.62 -6.09
CA VAL A 95 3.81 -6.12 -6.02
C VAL A 95 3.60 -4.97 -6.99
N ASN A 96 4.59 -4.09 -7.15
CA ASN A 96 4.53 -2.99 -8.11
C ASN A 96 4.56 -3.48 -9.56
N HIS A 97 5.38 -4.48 -9.86
CA HIS A 97 5.59 -4.93 -11.25
C HIS A 97 4.53 -5.91 -11.75
N TYR A 98 3.91 -6.69 -10.87
CA TYR A 98 3.08 -7.82 -11.29
C TYR A 98 1.70 -7.80 -10.64
N THR A 99 0.72 -8.27 -11.41
CA THR A 99 -0.63 -8.56 -10.90
C THR A 99 -0.64 -9.87 -10.11
N SER A 100 -1.75 -10.16 -9.41
CA SER A 100 -1.99 -11.45 -8.75
C SER A 100 -1.96 -12.66 -9.70
N ALA A 101 -2.20 -12.43 -11.00
CA ALA A 101 -2.05 -13.45 -12.05
C ALA A 101 -0.64 -13.51 -12.65
N LYS A 102 0.36 -12.90 -11.99
CA LYS A 102 1.77 -12.82 -12.42
C LYS A 102 1.96 -12.16 -13.80
N LYS A 103 1.02 -11.33 -14.24
CA LYS A 103 1.16 -10.53 -15.46
C LYS A 103 1.89 -9.24 -15.14
N ARG A 104 2.89 -8.88 -15.95
CA ARG A 104 3.62 -7.62 -15.80
C ARG A 104 2.68 -6.44 -16.03
N ARG A 105 2.81 -5.42 -15.17
CA ARG A 105 2.10 -4.16 -15.33
C ARG A 105 2.79 -3.31 -16.38
N SER A 106 2.02 -2.54 -17.13
CA SER A 106 2.52 -1.63 -18.16
C SER A 106 3.04 -0.31 -17.58
N GLU A 107 2.63 0.04 -16.38
CA GLU A 107 2.90 1.33 -15.75
C GLU A 107 3.49 1.15 -14.35
N ASP A 108 4.39 2.07 -13.98
CA ASP A 108 4.87 2.29 -12.62
C ASP A 108 4.57 3.74 -12.23
N LEU A 109 3.54 3.96 -11.40
CA LEU A 109 3.08 5.29 -11.00
C LEU A 109 4.12 6.09 -10.21
N TYR A 110 5.14 5.42 -9.67
CA TYR A 110 6.25 6.04 -8.92
C TYR A 110 7.42 6.43 -9.81
N SER A 111 7.27 6.30 -11.12
CA SER A 111 8.28 6.63 -12.11
C SER A 111 7.88 7.83 -12.96
N PRO A 112 8.84 8.63 -13.48
CA PRO A 112 8.54 9.71 -14.42
C PRO A 112 7.80 9.18 -15.65
N GLY A 113 6.70 9.83 -16.05
CA GLY A 113 5.85 9.40 -17.15
C GLY A 113 5.20 8.03 -16.96
N ALA A 114 5.09 7.53 -15.73
CA ALA A 114 4.60 6.19 -15.40
C ALA A 114 5.39 5.07 -16.08
N LYS A 115 6.65 5.27 -16.44
CA LYS A 115 7.48 4.29 -17.17
C LYS A 115 7.76 3.07 -16.29
N SER A 116 7.36 1.88 -16.75
CA SER A 116 7.72 0.62 -16.12
C SER A 116 9.15 0.19 -16.47
N GLY A 117 9.81 -0.54 -15.55
CA GLY A 117 11.12 -1.16 -15.80
C GLY A 117 12.33 -0.33 -15.36
N LEU A 118 12.15 0.85 -14.78
CA LEU A 118 13.24 1.62 -14.16
C LEU A 118 13.70 1.00 -12.84
N ARG A 119 12.82 0.32 -12.14
CA ARG A 119 13.11 -0.44 -10.93
C ARG A 119 13.36 -1.91 -11.30
N PRO A 120 14.37 -2.60 -10.71
CA PRO A 120 14.52 -4.05 -10.86
C PRO A 120 13.51 -4.82 -10.00
N ASP A 121 13.28 -6.08 -10.32
CA ASP A 121 12.64 -7.03 -9.42
C ASP A 121 13.54 -7.22 -8.19
N ARG A 122 12.93 -7.27 -6.97
CA ARG A 122 13.67 -7.34 -5.69
C ARG A 122 14.72 -6.23 -5.57
N ALA A 123 14.29 -5.01 -5.78
CA ALA A 123 15.16 -3.83 -5.90
C ALA A 123 16.16 -3.70 -4.75
N SER A 124 15.75 -3.94 -3.52
CA SER A 124 16.65 -3.84 -2.36
C SER A 124 17.85 -4.79 -2.48
N ILE A 125 17.65 -6.02 -2.96
CA ILE A 125 18.74 -7.01 -3.17
C ILE A 125 19.67 -6.55 -4.29
N VAL A 126 19.09 -6.16 -5.43
CA VAL A 126 19.87 -5.73 -6.61
C VAL A 126 20.73 -4.50 -6.29
N TYR A 127 20.15 -3.52 -5.61
CA TYR A 127 20.87 -2.30 -5.25
C TYR A 127 22.01 -2.57 -4.26
N CYS A 128 21.78 -3.41 -3.23
CA CYS A 128 22.84 -3.82 -2.31
C CYS A 128 23.99 -4.51 -3.04
N ASN A 129 23.69 -5.41 -3.99
CA ASN A 129 24.72 -6.09 -4.78
C ASN A 129 25.55 -5.10 -5.61
N ARG A 130 24.93 -4.09 -6.25
CA ARG A 130 25.64 -3.04 -6.99
C ARG A 130 26.51 -2.19 -6.07
N ILE A 131 26.02 -1.83 -4.88
CA ILE A 131 26.81 -1.09 -3.90
C ILE A 131 28.01 -1.92 -3.43
N ARG A 132 27.83 -3.22 -3.16
CA ARG A 132 28.94 -4.11 -2.77
C ARG A 132 29.97 -4.31 -3.88
N GLU A 133 29.53 -4.32 -5.12
CA GLU A 133 30.42 -4.36 -6.29
C GLU A 133 31.27 -3.09 -6.38
N ALA A 134 30.66 -1.91 -6.21
CA ALA A 134 31.34 -0.62 -6.24
C ALA A 134 32.23 -0.38 -5.00
N TYR A 135 31.71 -0.75 -3.80
CA TYR A 135 32.32 -0.45 -2.51
C TYR A 135 32.31 -1.67 -1.59
N LYS A 136 33.34 -2.50 -1.64
CA LYS A 136 33.40 -3.80 -0.95
C LYS A 136 33.09 -3.74 0.55
N ARG A 137 33.54 -2.70 1.24
CA ARG A 137 33.37 -2.51 2.71
C ARG A 137 32.79 -1.14 3.02
N VAL A 138 31.51 -1.01 2.91
CA VAL A 138 30.75 0.17 3.31
C VAL A 138 29.50 -0.31 4.05
N PRO A 139 29.09 0.33 5.15
CA PRO A 139 27.84 -0.03 5.80
C PRO A 139 26.65 0.11 4.84
N ILE A 140 25.78 -0.91 4.79
CA ILE A 140 24.53 -0.92 4.03
C ILE A 140 23.38 -1.22 4.98
N ILE A 141 22.46 -0.27 5.11
CA ILE A 141 21.25 -0.40 5.90
C ILE A 141 20.06 -0.47 4.94
N ILE A 142 19.31 -1.56 4.95
CA ILE A 142 18.10 -1.70 4.15
C ILE A 142 16.86 -1.37 4.97
N GLY A 143 15.84 -0.81 4.32
CA GLY A 143 14.58 -0.44 4.98
C GLY A 143 13.40 -0.34 4.02
N GLY A 144 12.29 0.18 4.53
CA GLY A 144 11.05 0.31 3.80
C GLY A 144 10.18 -0.96 3.80
N ILE A 145 9.10 -0.95 3.03
CA ILE A 145 8.09 -2.01 3.08
C ILE A 145 8.61 -3.36 2.57
N GLU A 146 9.39 -3.38 1.50
CA GLU A 146 9.96 -4.61 0.94
C GLU A 146 10.86 -5.32 1.97
N ALA A 147 11.76 -4.57 2.61
CA ALA A 147 12.63 -5.10 3.66
C ALA A 147 11.82 -5.58 4.88
N SER A 148 10.86 -4.78 5.35
CA SER A 148 10.02 -5.13 6.50
C SER A 148 9.26 -6.44 6.32
N LEU A 149 8.68 -6.66 5.13
CA LEU A 149 7.86 -7.83 4.87
C LEU A 149 8.68 -9.08 4.54
N ARG A 150 9.95 -8.93 4.20
CA ARG A 150 10.85 -10.04 3.83
C ARG A 150 11.97 -10.26 4.85
N ARG A 151 11.81 -9.72 6.07
CA ARG A 151 12.87 -9.77 7.10
C ARG A 151 13.17 -11.16 7.66
N PHE A 152 12.20 -12.08 7.66
CA PHE A 152 12.38 -13.48 8.01
C PHE A 152 12.41 -14.37 6.76
N ALA A 153 12.68 -15.65 6.91
CA ALA A 153 12.38 -16.63 5.88
C ALA A 153 10.89 -16.54 5.53
N HIS A 154 10.59 -16.37 4.25
CA HIS A 154 9.24 -16.02 3.81
C HIS A 154 8.85 -16.74 2.52
N TYR A 155 7.55 -17.05 2.38
CA TYR A 155 7.03 -17.52 1.12
C TYR A 155 7.00 -16.39 0.10
N ASP A 156 7.71 -16.58 -1.00
CA ASP A 156 7.69 -15.71 -2.17
C ASP A 156 6.67 -16.25 -3.19
N TYR A 157 5.64 -15.46 -3.45
CA TYR A 157 4.57 -15.85 -4.37
C TYR A 157 5.06 -15.99 -5.82
N TRP A 158 6.04 -15.17 -6.21
CA TRP A 158 6.58 -15.18 -7.58
C TRP A 158 7.33 -16.47 -7.88
N ASP A 159 8.25 -16.85 -7.01
CA ASP A 159 9.02 -18.09 -7.14
C ASP A 159 8.22 -19.33 -6.70
N ASN A 160 7.09 -19.13 -6.01
CA ASN A 160 6.31 -20.20 -5.35
C ASN A 160 7.16 -21.06 -4.42
N ALA A 161 8.05 -20.43 -3.68
CA ALA A 161 9.02 -21.08 -2.79
C ALA A 161 9.27 -20.24 -1.53
N VAL A 162 9.80 -20.87 -0.48
CA VAL A 162 10.30 -20.14 0.69
C VAL A 162 11.72 -19.65 0.39
N ARG A 163 11.93 -18.35 0.55
CA ARG A 163 13.23 -17.68 0.41
C ARG A 163 13.83 -17.38 1.78
N HIS A 164 15.12 -17.13 1.82
CA HIS A 164 15.81 -16.61 3.00
C HIS A 164 15.27 -15.23 3.42
N SER A 165 15.69 -14.76 4.59
CA SER A 165 15.58 -13.34 4.93
C SER A 165 16.20 -12.49 3.83
N ILE A 166 15.55 -11.36 3.48
CA ILE A 166 16.11 -10.40 2.53
C ILE A 166 17.45 -9.85 3.00
N LEU A 167 17.71 -9.82 4.31
CA LEU A 167 18.99 -9.40 4.86
C LEU A 167 20.11 -10.40 4.47
N ALA A 168 19.83 -11.69 4.56
CA ALA A 168 20.76 -12.74 4.14
C ALA A 168 20.98 -12.74 2.61
N ASP A 169 19.90 -12.53 1.83
CA ASP A 169 19.96 -12.53 0.36
C ASP A 169 20.65 -11.26 -0.20
N SER A 170 20.54 -10.12 0.47
CA SER A 170 21.09 -8.84 0.00
C SER A 170 22.55 -8.60 0.39
N GLY A 171 23.04 -9.27 1.44
CA GLY A 171 24.35 -8.98 2.02
C GLY A 171 24.46 -7.59 2.64
N ALA A 172 23.33 -6.98 3.02
CA ALA A 172 23.30 -5.76 3.83
C ALA A 172 23.65 -6.08 5.29
N ASP A 173 24.06 -5.05 6.04
CA ASP A 173 24.54 -5.23 7.42
C ASP A 173 23.38 -5.14 8.43
N ILE A 174 22.49 -4.16 8.26
CA ILE A 174 21.33 -3.94 9.14
C ILE A 174 20.06 -3.81 8.27
N LEU A 175 18.96 -4.38 8.77
CA LEU A 175 17.63 -4.16 8.23
C LEU A 175 16.81 -3.37 9.26
N VAL A 176 16.27 -2.22 8.86
CA VAL A 176 15.31 -1.43 9.63
C VAL A 176 13.90 -1.79 9.15
N TYR A 177 13.06 -2.31 10.04
CA TYR A 177 11.68 -2.65 9.69
C TYR A 177 10.66 -1.77 10.42
N GLY A 178 9.50 -1.64 9.82
CA GLY A 178 8.47 -0.75 10.35
C GLY A 178 8.73 0.72 9.99
N MET A 179 8.32 1.60 10.89
CA MET A 179 8.55 3.04 10.76
C MET A 179 9.95 3.36 11.33
N GLY A 180 10.86 3.75 10.47
CA GLY A 180 12.30 3.72 10.74
C GLY A 180 12.90 5.02 11.30
N GLU A 181 12.11 6.07 11.55
CA GLU A 181 12.62 7.40 11.87
C GLU A 181 13.54 7.41 13.10
N ARG A 182 13.12 6.74 14.19
CA ARG A 182 13.93 6.67 15.42
C ARG A 182 15.13 5.74 15.24
N ALA A 183 14.93 4.57 14.67
CA ALA A 183 15.98 3.58 14.49
C ALA A 183 17.12 4.09 13.60
N ILE A 184 16.82 4.84 12.54
CA ILE A 184 17.85 5.34 11.63
C ILE A 184 18.72 6.43 12.28
N VAL A 185 18.15 7.24 13.17
CA VAL A 185 18.90 8.24 13.94
C VAL A 185 19.83 7.55 14.95
N GLU A 186 19.33 6.55 15.69
CA GLU A 186 20.16 5.78 16.63
C GLU A 186 21.33 5.08 15.91
N ILE A 187 21.10 4.49 14.73
CA ILE A 187 22.15 3.88 13.90
C ILE A 187 23.14 4.94 13.42
N ALA A 188 22.65 6.09 12.96
CA ALA A 188 23.50 7.18 12.47
C ALA A 188 24.39 7.74 13.58
N ASP A 189 23.84 7.94 14.78
CA ASP A 189 24.59 8.42 15.94
C ASP A 189 25.67 7.40 16.37
N ALA A 190 25.38 6.11 16.35
CA ALA A 190 26.33 5.04 16.67
C ALA A 190 27.48 4.99 15.66
N LEU A 191 27.19 5.01 14.35
CA LEU A 191 28.20 5.06 13.29
C LEU A 191 29.05 6.34 13.36
N ALA A 192 28.42 7.48 13.63
CA ALA A 192 29.12 8.76 13.77
C ALA A 192 30.04 8.80 15.00
N ALA A 193 29.69 8.07 16.06
CA ALA A 193 30.54 7.88 17.25
C ALA A 193 31.71 6.91 17.01
N GLY A 194 31.81 6.30 15.83
CA GLY A 194 32.90 5.38 15.46
C GLY A 194 32.63 3.90 15.79
N MET A 195 31.38 3.55 16.17
CA MET A 195 30.99 2.16 16.36
C MET A 195 30.96 1.44 15.01
N SER A 196 31.48 0.24 14.93
CA SER A 196 31.36 -0.57 13.72
C SER A 196 29.93 -1.05 13.51
N VAL A 197 29.51 -1.24 12.26
CA VAL A 197 28.15 -1.64 11.94
C VAL A 197 27.75 -2.98 12.57
N ASP A 198 28.70 -3.87 12.74
CA ASP A 198 28.50 -5.20 13.34
C ASP A 198 28.21 -5.14 14.86
N GLU A 199 28.60 -4.04 15.53
CA GLU A 199 28.35 -3.82 16.96
C GLU A 199 26.99 -3.19 17.23
N ILE A 200 26.32 -2.65 16.19
CA ILE A 200 24.99 -2.00 16.31
C ILE A 200 23.89 -3.08 16.33
N THR A 201 23.81 -3.83 17.43
CA THR A 201 22.90 -4.98 17.58
C THR A 201 21.72 -4.71 18.50
N TYR A 202 21.63 -3.53 19.10
CA TYR A 202 20.71 -3.21 20.19
C TYR A 202 19.51 -2.34 19.78
N VAL A 203 19.53 -1.76 18.58
CA VAL A 203 18.50 -0.81 18.13
C VAL A 203 17.17 -1.53 17.90
N ALA A 204 16.11 -1.06 18.52
CA ALA A 204 14.76 -1.61 18.33
C ALA A 204 14.26 -1.39 16.89
N GLY A 205 13.48 -2.33 16.37
CA GLY A 205 12.99 -2.26 14.97
C GLY A 205 14.04 -2.64 13.93
N THR A 206 15.09 -3.35 14.33
CA THR A 206 16.15 -3.80 13.41
C THR A 206 16.30 -5.31 13.36
N CYS A 207 16.91 -5.79 12.27
CA CYS A 207 17.43 -7.14 12.16
C CYS A 207 18.91 -7.08 11.76
N TYR A 208 19.69 -8.06 12.21
CA TYR A 208 21.09 -8.26 11.84
C TYR A 208 21.42 -9.75 11.75
N MET A 209 22.52 -10.09 11.10
CA MET A 209 23.04 -11.47 11.05
C MET A 209 24.10 -11.66 12.12
N ALA A 210 23.95 -12.69 12.96
CA ALA A 210 24.92 -13.09 13.96
C ALA A 210 25.57 -14.42 13.56
N SER A 211 26.88 -14.55 13.71
CA SER A 211 27.60 -15.81 13.47
C SER A 211 27.40 -16.80 14.61
N THR A 212 27.29 -16.31 15.85
CA THR A 212 27.04 -17.09 17.08
C THR A 212 25.97 -16.39 17.93
N LEU A 213 25.41 -17.11 18.91
CA LEU A 213 24.42 -16.57 19.85
C LEU A 213 25.00 -16.16 21.21
N GLU A 214 26.31 -16.22 21.40
CA GLU A 214 26.97 -15.93 22.69
C GLU A 214 26.68 -14.53 23.25
N ARG A 215 26.45 -13.55 22.37
CA ARG A 215 26.13 -12.16 22.73
C ARG A 215 24.66 -11.79 22.47
N VAL A 216 23.79 -12.78 22.24
CA VAL A 216 22.35 -12.56 22.01
C VAL A 216 21.58 -13.03 23.23
N TYR A 217 20.91 -12.12 23.91
CA TYR A 217 20.19 -12.39 25.16
C TYR A 217 18.68 -12.16 24.98
N ASP A 218 17.87 -12.78 25.85
CA ASP A 218 16.41 -12.61 25.91
C ASP A 218 15.71 -12.81 24.56
N TYR A 219 16.02 -13.91 23.91
CA TYR A 219 15.44 -14.23 22.61
C TYR A 219 14.54 -15.46 22.65
N LYS A 220 13.67 -15.54 21.64
CA LYS A 220 12.90 -16.73 21.32
C LYS A 220 13.41 -17.32 20.00
N LEU A 221 13.83 -18.57 20.06
CA LEU A 221 14.19 -19.31 18.85
C LEU A 221 12.91 -19.67 18.08
N ILE A 222 12.93 -19.50 16.77
CA ILE A 222 11.85 -19.90 15.84
C ILE A 222 12.39 -20.89 14.82
N GLY A 223 11.51 -21.55 14.08
CA GLY A 223 11.89 -22.55 13.09
C GLY A 223 12.96 -22.03 12.13
N SER A 224 13.98 -22.86 11.87
CA SER A 224 15.07 -22.50 10.96
C SER A 224 14.57 -22.30 9.53
N TYR A 225 15.37 -21.63 8.68
CA TYR A 225 15.07 -21.54 7.25
C TYR A 225 14.78 -22.91 6.62
N ASN A 226 15.57 -23.94 6.95
CA ASN A 226 15.39 -25.28 6.40
C ASN A 226 14.11 -25.94 6.89
N ASP A 227 13.76 -25.77 8.18
CA ASP A 227 12.52 -26.30 8.74
C ASP A 227 11.30 -25.67 8.08
N VAL A 228 11.24 -24.34 8.02
CA VAL A 228 10.08 -23.62 7.42
C VAL A 228 9.98 -23.82 5.90
N LYS A 229 11.09 -24.17 5.24
CA LYS A 229 11.11 -24.50 3.81
C LYS A 229 10.58 -25.89 3.54
N SER A 230 10.91 -26.87 4.39
CA SER A 230 10.58 -28.28 4.20
C SER A 230 9.22 -28.66 4.78
N ASP A 231 8.79 -28.03 5.88
CA ASP A 231 7.53 -28.33 6.57
C ASP A 231 6.60 -27.12 6.63
N LYS A 232 5.42 -27.26 6.01
CA LYS A 232 4.37 -26.24 6.01
C LYS A 232 3.75 -26.02 7.39
N LYS A 233 3.72 -27.03 8.24
CA LYS A 233 3.23 -26.91 9.62
C LYS A 233 4.18 -26.07 10.44
N GLU A 234 5.47 -26.33 10.34
CA GLU A 234 6.53 -25.55 10.98
C GLU A 234 6.50 -24.09 10.48
N TYR A 235 6.30 -23.88 9.17
CA TYR A 235 6.11 -22.53 8.62
C TYR A 235 4.94 -21.82 9.31
N ALA A 236 3.78 -22.47 9.46
CA ALA A 236 2.61 -21.86 10.09
C ALA A 236 2.84 -21.54 11.57
N GLN A 237 3.51 -22.42 12.33
CA GLN A 237 3.85 -22.21 13.74
C GLN A 237 4.86 -21.08 13.93
N THR A 238 5.90 -21.06 13.12
CA THR A 238 6.90 -20.00 13.08
C THR A 238 6.26 -18.66 12.75
N PHE A 239 5.41 -18.61 11.71
CA PHE A 239 4.71 -17.39 11.35
C PHE A 239 3.78 -16.89 12.47
N ASN A 240 3.06 -17.79 13.14
CA ASN A 240 2.23 -17.42 14.29
C ASN A 240 3.06 -16.78 15.40
N THR A 241 4.26 -17.31 15.67
CA THR A 241 5.19 -16.71 16.63
C THR A 241 5.59 -15.30 16.20
N ILE A 242 6.00 -15.12 14.94
CA ILE A 242 6.35 -13.79 14.39
C ILE A 242 5.18 -12.81 14.53
N TYR A 243 3.97 -13.24 14.19
CA TYR A 243 2.76 -12.41 14.28
C TYR A 243 2.44 -12.01 15.73
N ARG A 244 2.59 -12.91 16.67
CA ARG A 244 2.33 -12.67 18.11
C ARG A 244 3.35 -11.74 18.75
N GLU A 245 4.61 -11.81 18.34
CA GLU A 245 5.70 -10.97 18.86
C GLU A 245 5.81 -9.61 18.13
N GLN A 246 4.93 -9.32 17.16
CA GLN A 246 4.88 -8.03 16.46
C GLN A 246 4.26 -6.93 17.34
N ASP A 247 4.94 -6.60 18.44
CA ASP A 247 4.50 -5.61 19.43
C ASP A 247 5.70 -4.94 20.11
N ALA A 248 5.67 -3.63 20.24
CA ALA A 248 6.79 -2.85 20.78
C ALA A 248 6.94 -2.95 22.31
N ILE A 249 5.86 -3.30 23.03
CA ILE A 249 5.86 -3.32 24.51
C ILE A 249 6.18 -4.71 25.04
N ARG A 250 5.60 -5.76 24.47
CA ARG A 250 5.72 -7.13 24.99
C ARG A 250 6.44 -8.08 24.02
N GLY A 251 6.73 -7.62 22.81
CA GLY A 251 7.43 -8.42 21.81
C GLY A 251 8.85 -8.76 22.27
N ARG A 252 9.26 -9.98 22.00
CA ARG A 252 10.60 -10.47 22.31
C ARG A 252 11.48 -10.46 21.08
N ARG A 253 12.77 -10.46 21.29
CA ARG A 253 13.75 -10.71 20.24
C ARG A 253 13.51 -12.10 19.65
N LEU A 254 13.47 -12.20 18.32
CA LEU A 254 13.31 -13.47 17.62
C LEU A 254 14.64 -13.85 16.94
N VAL A 255 14.98 -15.12 17.03
CA VAL A 255 16.17 -15.68 16.37
C VAL A 255 15.74 -16.78 15.42
N GLN A 256 16.12 -16.64 14.15
CA GLN A 256 15.89 -17.64 13.11
C GLN A 256 17.22 -18.17 12.59
N PRO A 257 17.52 -19.48 12.78
CA PRO A 257 18.70 -20.08 12.19
C PRO A 257 18.63 -20.09 10.65
N HIS A 258 19.75 -19.70 10.02
CA HIS A 258 20.00 -19.78 8.60
C HIS A 258 21.25 -20.66 8.36
N GLU A 259 21.54 -21.02 7.11
CA GLU A 259 22.68 -21.87 6.78
C GLU A 259 24.04 -21.25 7.20
N LYS A 260 24.12 -19.92 7.22
CA LYS A 260 25.34 -19.17 7.57
C LYS A 260 25.12 -18.25 8.77
N GLY A 261 24.70 -18.83 9.92
CA GLY A 261 24.48 -18.06 11.14
C GLY A 261 23.01 -17.86 11.48
N PHE A 262 22.71 -16.80 12.18
CA PHE A 262 21.42 -16.56 12.80
C PHE A 262 20.91 -15.17 12.39
N LEU A 263 19.70 -15.11 11.86
CA LEU A 263 18.98 -13.85 11.77
C LEU A 263 18.46 -13.49 13.16
N VAL A 264 18.85 -12.36 13.67
CA VAL A 264 18.35 -11.80 14.93
C VAL A 264 17.46 -10.61 14.61
N ALA A 265 16.20 -10.67 15.03
CA ALA A 265 15.24 -9.59 14.90
C ALA A 265 14.92 -9.01 16.28
N ASN A 266 15.33 -7.77 16.52
CA ASN A 266 14.98 -7.03 17.72
C ASN A 266 13.47 -6.77 17.78
N PRO A 267 12.88 -6.51 18.96
CA PRO A 267 11.48 -6.10 19.06
C PRO A 267 11.18 -4.84 18.20
N PRO A 268 9.95 -4.64 17.75
CA PRO A 268 9.57 -3.43 17.03
C PRO A 268 9.90 -2.16 17.83
N SER A 269 10.27 -1.09 17.14
CA SER A 269 10.43 0.22 17.77
C SER A 269 9.13 0.69 18.41
N MET A 270 9.24 1.41 19.53
CA MET A 270 8.08 2.04 20.15
C MET A 270 7.43 3.01 19.16
N PRO A 271 6.09 3.07 19.11
CA PRO A 271 5.39 4.08 18.35
C PRO A 271 5.89 5.49 18.69
N LEU A 272 5.99 6.35 17.68
CA LEU A 272 6.31 7.76 17.92
C LEU A 272 5.22 8.40 18.78
N SER A 273 5.61 9.23 19.72
CA SER A 273 4.71 10.13 20.41
C SER A 273 4.07 11.12 19.42
N GLN A 274 3.01 11.79 19.82
CA GLN A 274 2.34 12.79 18.98
C GLN A 274 3.31 13.90 18.57
N SER A 275 4.13 14.40 19.50
CA SER A 275 5.11 15.45 19.22
C SER A 275 6.23 15.01 18.28
N GLU A 276 6.74 13.78 18.42
CA GLU A 276 7.74 13.24 17.49
C GLU A 276 7.14 13.08 16.10
N LEU A 277 5.90 12.58 16.01
CA LEU A 277 5.21 12.42 14.72
C LEU A 277 4.94 13.78 14.07
N ASP A 278 4.50 14.78 14.83
CA ASP A 278 4.31 16.15 14.35
C ASP A 278 5.64 16.71 13.81
N ASN A 279 6.73 16.56 14.53
CA ASN A 279 8.07 17.01 14.10
C ASN A 279 8.48 16.37 12.76
N VAL A 280 8.22 15.07 12.56
CA VAL A 280 8.52 14.40 11.28
C VAL A 280 7.75 15.02 10.12
N TYR A 281 6.47 15.35 10.31
CA TYR A 281 5.65 15.94 9.24
C TYR A 281 5.88 17.45 9.04
N GLU A 282 6.51 18.13 9.99
CA GLU A 282 6.88 19.54 9.94
C GLU A 282 8.29 19.81 9.39
N LEU A 283 9.03 18.75 9.02
CA LEU A 283 10.30 18.90 8.33
C LEU A 283 10.14 19.67 7.01
N PRO A 284 11.18 20.36 6.52
CA PRO A 284 11.06 21.31 5.41
C PRO A 284 10.93 20.62 4.04
N TYR A 285 9.86 19.86 3.86
CA TYR A 285 9.56 19.24 2.57
C TYR A 285 9.17 20.27 1.53
N THR A 286 9.70 20.15 0.32
CA THR A 286 9.31 20.99 -0.81
C THR A 286 7.94 20.65 -1.37
N ARG A 287 7.43 19.45 -1.11
CA ARG A 287 6.21 18.84 -1.64
C ARG A 287 6.18 18.73 -3.17
N LYS A 288 7.35 18.64 -3.77
CA LYS A 288 7.53 18.59 -5.23
C LYS A 288 8.55 17.52 -5.60
N PRO A 289 8.48 17.00 -6.84
CA PRO A 289 9.56 16.17 -7.37
C PRO A 289 10.83 17.00 -7.53
N HIS A 290 11.97 16.33 -7.54
CA HIS A 290 13.24 16.97 -7.82
C HIS A 290 13.22 17.64 -9.21
N PRO A 291 13.79 18.86 -9.39
CA PRO A 291 13.67 19.62 -10.64
C PRO A 291 14.36 18.98 -11.85
N SER A 292 15.18 17.96 -11.66
CA SER A 292 15.77 17.18 -12.77
C SER A 292 14.75 16.38 -13.58
N TYR A 293 13.58 16.07 -13.02
CA TYR A 293 12.55 15.37 -13.75
C TYR A 293 11.79 16.29 -14.69
N LYS A 294 11.72 15.89 -15.97
CA LYS A 294 10.97 16.60 -17.01
C LYS A 294 9.55 16.05 -17.19
N GLU A 295 9.36 14.79 -16.84
CA GLU A 295 8.10 14.10 -16.99
C GLU A 295 7.36 14.07 -15.64
N HIS A 296 6.03 14.11 -15.71
CA HIS A 296 5.15 14.04 -14.55
C HIS A 296 5.28 12.68 -13.83
N ILE A 297 5.19 12.67 -12.50
CA ILE A 297 5.19 11.47 -11.67
C ILE A 297 3.80 11.30 -11.05
N PRO A 298 2.99 10.33 -11.53
CA PRO A 298 1.57 10.24 -11.14
C PRO A 298 1.33 10.00 -9.65
N ALA A 299 2.26 9.37 -8.95
CA ALA A 299 2.12 9.13 -7.50
C ALA A 299 1.98 10.43 -6.67
N LEU A 300 2.43 11.57 -7.20
CA LEU A 300 2.24 12.86 -6.52
C LEU A 300 0.78 13.32 -6.53
N ASP A 301 0.01 13.04 -7.58
CA ASP A 301 -1.38 13.51 -7.73
C ASP A 301 -2.30 13.07 -6.58
N GLU A 302 -2.03 11.90 -6.02
CA GLU A 302 -2.82 11.35 -4.93
C GLU A 302 -2.50 12.02 -3.58
N VAL A 303 -1.29 12.57 -3.42
CA VAL A 303 -0.78 13.03 -2.12
C VAL A 303 -0.47 14.52 -2.04
N GLU A 304 -0.29 15.24 -3.15
CA GLU A 304 0.16 16.64 -3.17
C GLU A 304 -0.65 17.54 -2.22
N PHE A 305 -1.97 17.39 -2.22
CA PHE A 305 -2.88 18.13 -1.36
C PHE A 305 -3.63 17.24 -0.36
N SER A 306 -2.97 16.19 0.12
CA SER A 306 -3.51 15.28 1.12
C SER A 306 -2.75 15.39 2.44
N LEU A 307 -3.46 15.21 3.55
CA LEU A 307 -2.93 15.26 4.91
C LEU A 307 -2.93 13.85 5.50
N THR A 308 -1.77 13.36 5.89
CA THR A 308 -1.68 12.13 6.68
C THR A 308 -1.96 12.44 8.14
N SER A 309 -3.11 12.04 8.63
CA SER A 309 -3.56 12.37 10.00
C SER A 309 -3.11 11.36 11.04
N CYS A 310 -2.87 10.11 10.64
CA CYS A 310 -2.45 9.03 11.54
C CYS A 310 -1.67 7.94 10.80
N ARG A 311 -0.97 7.11 11.58
CA ARG A 311 -0.31 5.88 11.17
C ARG A 311 -0.75 4.72 12.05
N GLY A 312 -0.52 3.48 11.60
CA GLY A 312 -0.95 2.27 12.29
C GLY A 312 -2.42 1.91 12.02
N CYS A 313 -2.79 0.66 12.27
CA CYS A 313 -4.15 0.19 12.03
C CYS A 313 -4.50 -1.01 12.94
N PHE A 314 -5.38 -0.83 13.92
CA PHE A 314 -5.86 -1.93 14.76
C PHE A 314 -6.92 -2.82 14.09
N GLY A 315 -7.31 -2.52 12.86
CA GLY A 315 -8.18 -3.39 12.06
C GLY A 315 -7.57 -4.76 11.81
N ALA A 316 -6.24 -4.84 11.71
CA ALA A 316 -5.47 -6.08 11.66
C ALA A 316 -5.98 -7.12 10.64
N CYS A 317 -6.49 -6.67 9.47
CA CYS A 317 -6.94 -7.56 8.41
C CYS A 317 -5.83 -8.54 8.02
N SER A 318 -6.16 -9.82 7.88
CA SER A 318 -5.19 -10.90 7.72
C SER A 318 -4.32 -10.80 6.45
N PHE A 319 -4.81 -10.13 5.41
CA PHE A 319 -4.12 -9.93 4.14
C PHE A 319 -3.31 -8.62 4.06
N CYS A 320 -3.44 -7.74 5.07
CA CYS A 320 -2.92 -6.38 4.98
C CYS A 320 -1.47 -6.28 5.48
N ALA A 321 -0.57 -5.82 4.60
CA ALA A 321 0.84 -5.59 4.91
C ALA A 321 1.06 -4.51 5.96
N LEU A 322 0.15 -3.54 6.08
CA LEU A 322 0.29 -2.42 7.02
C LEU A 322 0.33 -2.88 8.48
N THR A 323 -0.36 -3.97 8.81
CA THR A 323 -0.30 -4.58 10.15
C THR A 323 1.13 -4.96 10.54
N MET A 324 1.91 -5.46 9.59
CA MET A 324 3.29 -5.93 9.80
C MET A 324 4.34 -4.84 9.57
N HIS A 325 3.98 -3.74 8.90
CA HIS A 325 4.87 -2.62 8.62
C HIS A 325 4.63 -1.43 9.57
N GLN A 326 3.41 -0.90 9.65
CA GLN A 326 3.10 0.23 10.54
C GLN A 326 2.68 -0.18 11.96
N GLY A 327 2.35 -1.46 12.15
CA GLY A 327 1.86 -1.96 13.42
C GLY A 327 0.37 -1.70 13.67
N ARG A 328 -0.10 -2.13 14.86
CA ARG A 328 -1.51 -2.06 15.25
C ARG A 328 -1.83 -0.95 16.24
N THR A 329 -0.84 -0.16 16.65
CA THR A 329 -1.01 1.00 17.53
C THR A 329 -1.16 2.26 16.69
N ILE A 330 -2.21 3.03 16.97
CA ILE A 330 -2.44 4.29 16.28
C ILE A 330 -1.49 5.36 16.81
N GLN A 331 -0.87 6.08 15.88
CA GLN A 331 -0.04 7.26 16.09
C GLN A 331 -0.72 8.41 15.36
N SER A 332 -1.25 9.37 16.09
CA SER A 332 -2.01 10.50 15.52
C SER A 332 -1.24 11.80 15.63
N ARG A 333 -1.27 12.58 14.58
CA ARG A 333 -0.78 13.97 14.59
C ARG A 333 -1.75 14.87 15.35
N SER A 334 -1.21 15.93 15.95
CA SER A 334 -2.02 16.96 16.59
C SER A 334 -2.84 17.75 15.56
N HIS A 335 -3.95 18.33 16.02
CA HIS A 335 -4.73 19.26 15.19
C HIS A 335 -3.86 20.44 14.75
N ALA A 336 -3.06 20.99 15.66
CA ALA A 336 -2.18 22.13 15.37
C ALA A 336 -1.20 21.84 14.22
N SER A 337 -0.59 20.63 14.20
CA SER A 337 0.31 20.21 13.12
C SER A 337 -0.42 20.09 11.79
N LEU A 338 -1.61 19.48 11.78
CA LEU A 338 -2.41 19.32 10.56
C LEU A 338 -2.96 20.65 10.03
N ILE A 339 -3.31 21.58 10.92
CA ILE A 339 -3.76 22.93 10.55
C ILE A 339 -2.60 23.72 9.93
N ARG A 340 -1.39 23.70 10.54
CA ARG A 340 -0.21 24.35 9.94
C ARG A 340 0.10 23.81 8.56
N GLU A 341 0.04 22.49 8.39
CA GLU A 341 0.23 21.87 7.08
C GLU A 341 -0.84 22.29 6.08
N ALA A 342 -2.11 22.30 6.46
CA ALA A 342 -3.20 22.77 5.59
C ALA A 342 -3.03 24.24 5.20
N GLN A 343 -2.62 25.10 6.13
CA GLN A 343 -2.30 26.51 5.85
C GLN A 343 -1.13 26.64 4.86
N LEU A 344 -0.09 25.81 5.01
CA LEU A 344 1.00 25.76 4.04
C LEU A 344 0.49 25.40 2.63
N LEU A 345 -0.43 24.42 2.53
CA LEU A 345 -1.03 24.05 1.24
C LEU A 345 -1.79 25.23 0.60
N THR A 346 -2.49 26.06 1.37
CA THR A 346 -3.23 27.20 0.83
C THR A 346 -2.34 28.24 0.15
N HIS A 347 -1.06 28.30 0.52
CA HIS A 347 -0.08 29.22 -0.09
C HIS A 347 0.63 28.62 -1.32
N MET A 348 0.37 27.35 -1.66
CA MET A 348 0.96 26.75 -2.86
C MET A 348 0.27 27.28 -4.13
N PRO A 349 1.03 27.70 -5.17
CA PRO A 349 0.44 28.30 -6.39
C PRO A 349 -0.54 27.38 -7.14
N THR A 350 -0.38 26.06 -6.98
CA THR A 350 -1.22 25.03 -7.63
C THR A 350 -2.45 24.65 -6.82
N PHE A 351 -2.58 25.15 -5.58
CA PHE A 351 -3.71 24.82 -4.71
C PHE A 351 -4.99 25.52 -5.17
N LYS A 352 -6.05 24.75 -5.41
CA LYS A 352 -7.36 25.25 -5.89
C LYS A 352 -8.43 25.31 -4.79
N GLY A 353 -8.02 25.16 -3.54
CA GLY A 353 -8.92 25.16 -2.38
C GLY A 353 -9.44 23.76 -1.98
N TYR A 354 -8.86 22.68 -2.50
CA TYR A 354 -9.32 21.33 -2.24
C TYR A 354 -8.24 20.53 -1.49
N ILE A 355 -8.53 20.15 -0.23
CA ILE A 355 -7.75 19.12 0.46
C ILE A 355 -8.33 17.78 0.00
N HIS A 356 -7.52 17.00 -0.70
CA HIS A 356 -7.94 15.79 -1.39
C HIS A 356 -8.24 14.63 -0.43
N ASP A 357 -7.53 14.56 0.70
CA ASP A 357 -7.75 13.56 1.75
C ASP A 357 -7.23 14.03 3.10
N VAL A 358 -7.92 13.65 4.16
CA VAL A 358 -7.42 13.72 5.54
C VAL A 358 -7.44 12.29 6.08
N GLY A 359 -6.37 11.57 5.82
CA GLY A 359 -6.39 10.13 5.89
C GLY A 359 -5.27 9.47 6.67
N GLY A 360 -5.23 8.16 6.50
CA GLY A 360 -4.29 7.23 7.08
C GLY A 360 -4.64 5.82 6.61
N PRO A 361 -4.06 4.76 7.18
CA PRO A 361 -4.40 3.37 6.84
C PRO A 361 -5.89 3.04 6.99
N SER A 362 -6.58 3.74 7.90
CA SER A 362 -8.03 3.86 8.03
C SER A 362 -8.31 5.27 8.50
N ALA A 363 -8.95 6.09 7.68
CA ALA A 363 -9.08 7.52 7.92
C ALA A 363 -9.71 7.88 9.29
N ASN A 364 -10.65 7.07 9.72
CA ASN A 364 -11.38 7.28 10.97
C ASN A 364 -10.73 6.64 12.22
N PHE A 365 -9.46 6.18 12.11
CA PHE A 365 -8.70 5.69 13.25
C PHE A 365 -7.74 6.78 13.77
N ARG A 366 -8.22 7.58 14.71
CA ARG A 366 -7.43 8.67 15.29
C ARG A 366 -7.01 8.44 16.74
N GLN A 367 -7.47 7.35 17.34
CA GLN A 367 -7.21 7.02 18.75
C GLN A 367 -6.78 5.56 18.88
N PRO A 368 -6.01 5.19 19.91
CA PRO A 368 -5.76 3.80 20.26
C PRO A 368 -7.06 3.01 20.42
N SER A 369 -7.03 1.73 20.11
CA SER A 369 -8.23 0.88 20.22
C SER A 369 -8.77 0.76 21.65
N CYS A 370 -7.91 0.86 22.66
CA CYS A 370 -8.26 0.82 24.08
C CYS A 370 -7.07 1.25 24.95
N LYS A 371 -7.36 1.64 26.21
CA LYS A 371 -6.33 2.02 27.20
C LYS A 371 -5.37 0.88 27.55
N LYS A 372 -5.83 -0.38 27.49
CA LYS A 372 -4.96 -1.53 27.73
C LYS A 372 -3.83 -1.61 26.74
N GLN A 373 -4.09 -1.29 25.46
CA GLN A 373 -3.07 -1.32 24.40
C GLN A 373 -1.86 -0.45 24.72
N LEU A 374 -2.08 0.73 25.32
CA LEU A 374 -1.00 1.66 25.67
C LEU A 374 -0.11 1.16 26.81
N LYS A 375 -0.62 0.29 27.70
CA LYS A 375 0.10 -0.23 28.86
C LYS A 375 0.74 -1.60 28.61
N SER A 376 0.01 -2.48 27.92
CA SER A 376 0.35 -3.90 27.78
C SER A 376 0.60 -4.33 26.34
N GLY A 377 0.64 -3.40 25.40
CA GLY A 377 0.76 -3.68 23.99
C GLY A 377 -0.52 -4.23 23.35
N VAL A 378 -0.41 -4.62 22.09
CA VAL A 378 -1.52 -5.20 21.32
C VAL A 378 -1.77 -6.65 21.74
N CYS A 379 -3.04 -7.07 21.74
CA CYS A 379 -3.41 -8.45 22.08
C CYS A 379 -2.80 -9.44 21.06
N ALA A 380 -2.16 -10.49 21.56
CA ALA A 380 -1.57 -11.53 20.73
C ALA A 380 -2.63 -12.40 20.05
N ASP A 381 -3.72 -12.70 20.76
CA ASP A 381 -4.69 -13.73 20.41
C ASP A 381 -6.04 -13.17 19.93
N ARG A 382 -6.20 -11.84 19.89
CA ARG A 382 -7.46 -11.21 19.53
C ARG A 382 -7.25 -10.00 18.62
N GLN A 383 -8.12 -9.87 17.63
CA GLN A 383 -8.30 -8.66 16.85
C GLN A 383 -9.35 -7.75 17.54
N CYS A 384 -9.22 -6.44 17.34
CA CYS A 384 -10.10 -5.47 18.03
C CYS A 384 -11.53 -5.43 17.47
N LEU A 385 -11.68 -5.75 16.17
CA LEU A 385 -12.93 -5.56 15.42
C LEU A 385 -13.54 -6.85 14.88
N SER A 386 -12.80 -7.96 14.87
CA SER A 386 -13.23 -9.21 14.25
C SER A 386 -12.99 -10.40 15.19
N PRO A 387 -13.86 -11.45 15.16
CA PRO A 387 -15.13 -11.53 14.41
C PRO A 387 -16.23 -10.65 14.99
N SER A 388 -16.07 -10.20 16.22
CA SER A 388 -16.94 -9.26 16.93
C SER A 388 -16.10 -8.20 17.65
N PRO A 389 -16.64 -7.00 17.94
CA PRO A 389 -15.90 -5.95 18.60
C PRO A 389 -15.41 -6.42 19.99
N CYS A 390 -14.17 -6.04 20.31
CA CYS A 390 -13.60 -6.33 21.62
C CYS A 390 -14.39 -5.58 22.71
N PRO A 391 -14.73 -6.22 23.85
CA PRO A 391 -15.42 -5.52 24.96
C PRO A 391 -14.67 -4.29 25.48
N ASN A 392 -13.34 -4.26 25.34
CA ASN A 392 -12.51 -3.12 25.74
C ASN A 392 -12.31 -2.08 24.63
N LEU A 393 -12.95 -2.24 23.47
CA LEU A 393 -12.82 -1.31 22.36
C LEU A 393 -13.44 0.04 22.75
N GLU A 394 -12.63 1.09 22.67
CA GLU A 394 -13.10 2.47 22.84
C GLU A 394 -13.42 3.05 21.46
N VAL A 395 -14.68 3.41 21.25
CA VAL A 395 -15.14 3.94 19.95
C VAL A 395 -15.53 5.39 20.12
N SER A 396 -14.83 6.26 19.42
CA SER A 396 -15.16 7.69 19.33
C SER A 396 -14.60 8.29 18.06
N HIS A 397 -15.41 9.10 17.38
CA HIS A 397 -14.99 9.91 16.25
C HIS A 397 -14.95 11.41 16.58
N SER A 398 -15.13 11.79 17.87
CA SER A 398 -15.21 13.21 18.27
C SER A 398 -13.99 14.03 17.87
N ASP A 399 -12.77 13.48 18.07
CA ASP A 399 -11.52 14.09 17.68
C ASP A 399 -11.44 14.30 16.15
N TYR A 400 -11.82 13.28 15.39
CA TYR A 400 -11.77 13.38 13.91
C TYR A 400 -12.80 14.37 13.36
N VAL A 401 -14.00 14.41 13.94
CA VAL A 401 -15.06 15.40 13.59
C VAL A 401 -14.58 16.82 13.89
N ALA A 402 -13.96 17.05 15.05
CA ALA A 402 -13.38 18.34 15.41
C ALA A 402 -12.31 18.77 14.39
N LEU A 403 -11.35 17.91 14.10
CA LEU A 403 -10.30 18.15 13.10
C LEU A 403 -10.89 18.53 11.73
N LEU A 404 -11.84 17.75 11.23
CA LEU A 404 -12.46 18.00 9.92
C LEU A 404 -13.16 19.36 9.85
N LYS A 405 -13.82 19.77 10.97
CA LYS A 405 -14.44 21.09 11.08
C LYS A 405 -13.42 22.21 11.08
N GLU A 406 -12.34 22.06 11.83
CA GLU A 406 -11.25 23.04 11.89
C GLU A 406 -10.60 23.21 10.50
N LEU A 407 -10.26 22.11 9.83
CA LEU A 407 -9.64 22.17 8.50
C LEU A 407 -10.52 22.84 7.44
N ARG A 408 -11.84 22.60 7.45
CA ARG A 408 -12.73 23.27 6.49
C ARG A 408 -13.03 24.73 6.82
N GLY A 409 -12.67 25.17 8.02
CA GLY A 409 -12.74 26.57 8.45
C GLY A 409 -11.53 27.41 8.07
N ILE A 410 -10.46 26.81 7.53
CA ILE A 410 -9.24 27.53 7.13
C ILE A 410 -9.53 28.40 5.90
N GLU A 411 -9.09 29.64 5.94
CA GLU A 411 -9.18 30.56 4.80
C GLU A 411 -8.45 29.99 3.57
N GLY A 412 -9.08 30.08 2.40
CA GLY A 412 -8.57 29.48 1.15
C GLY A 412 -8.97 28.01 0.96
N VAL A 413 -9.46 27.29 1.98
CA VAL A 413 -9.97 25.93 1.87
C VAL A 413 -11.45 25.95 1.50
N LYS A 414 -11.79 25.46 0.32
CA LYS A 414 -13.17 25.34 -0.18
C LYS A 414 -13.83 24.03 0.22
N LYS A 415 -13.05 22.93 0.18
CA LYS A 415 -13.52 21.58 0.56
C LYS A 415 -12.39 20.74 1.11
N VAL A 416 -12.76 19.89 2.05
CA VAL A 416 -11.92 18.85 2.64
C VAL A 416 -12.58 17.51 2.37
N PHE A 417 -11.90 16.60 1.68
CA PHE A 417 -12.41 15.27 1.38
C PHE A 417 -11.79 14.21 2.28
N VAL A 418 -12.52 13.11 2.48
CA VAL A 418 -12.05 11.87 3.05
C VAL A 418 -12.12 10.80 1.96
N ARG A 419 -10.97 10.48 1.36
CA ARG A 419 -10.83 9.52 0.24
C ARG A 419 -10.20 8.21 0.66
N SER A 420 -9.32 8.23 1.66
CA SER A 420 -8.84 7.00 2.32
C SER A 420 -10.02 6.22 2.85
N GLY A 421 -10.01 4.92 2.74
CA GLY A 421 -11.11 4.09 3.20
C GLY A 421 -11.40 4.28 4.69
N ILE A 422 -12.69 4.32 5.03
CA ILE A 422 -13.12 4.28 6.43
C ILE A 422 -13.43 2.85 6.86
N ARG A 423 -13.22 2.54 8.14
CA ARG A 423 -13.72 1.32 8.75
C ARG A 423 -15.18 1.53 9.12
N TYR A 424 -16.08 1.02 8.27
CA TYR A 424 -17.52 1.14 8.45
C TYR A 424 -18.03 0.41 9.70
N ASP A 425 -17.38 -0.68 10.10
CA ASP A 425 -17.66 -1.40 11.33
C ASP A 425 -17.39 -0.52 12.58
N TYR A 426 -16.27 0.18 12.62
CA TYR A 426 -15.96 1.11 13.69
C TYR A 426 -16.99 2.26 13.75
N VAL A 427 -17.47 2.73 12.60
CA VAL A 427 -18.57 3.72 12.52
C VAL A 427 -19.88 3.15 13.09
N MET A 428 -20.18 1.89 12.81
CA MET A 428 -21.40 1.24 13.31
C MET A 428 -21.39 0.98 14.83
N TYR A 429 -20.19 0.86 15.41
CA TYR A 429 -20.03 0.70 16.85
C TYR A 429 -20.04 2.04 17.61
N ASP A 430 -19.96 3.18 16.91
CA ASP A 430 -20.11 4.49 17.52
C ASP A 430 -21.59 4.74 17.87
N LYS A 431 -21.84 5.11 19.13
CA LYS A 431 -23.18 5.44 19.61
C LYS A 431 -23.70 6.76 19.06
N SER A 432 -22.80 7.59 18.53
CA SER A 432 -23.11 8.91 17.95
C SER A 432 -23.16 8.85 16.42
N ASP A 433 -24.16 9.49 15.83
CA ASP A 433 -24.23 9.69 14.39
C ASP A 433 -23.46 10.94 13.90
N ALA A 434 -22.79 11.66 14.79
CA ALA A 434 -22.14 12.93 14.49
C ALA A 434 -21.11 12.80 13.36
N PHE A 435 -20.30 11.76 13.40
CA PHE A 435 -19.31 11.51 12.34
C PHE A 435 -19.96 11.24 10.97
N MET A 436 -20.96 10.36 10.91
CA MET A 436 -21.64 10.09 9.65
C MET A 436 -22.33 11.32 9.08
N ARG A 437 -22.96 12.14 9.95
CA ARG A 437 -23.57 13.40 9.53
C ARG A 437 -22.56 14.38 8.97
N GLU A 438 -21.44 14.60 9.66
CA GLU A 438 -20.35 15.47 9.20
C GLU A 438 -19.77 14.97 7.88
N LEU A 439 -19.49 13.66 7.80
CA LEU A 439 -18.92 13.01 6.61
C LEU A 439 -19.84 13.20 5.38
N ILE A 440 -21.12 12.87 5.49
CA ILE A 440 -22.12 12.99 4.41
C ILE A 440 -22.32 14.46 4.01
N ALA A 441 -22.39 15.36 4.98
CA ALA A 441 -22.67 16.76 4.72
C ALA A 441 -21.54 17.44 3.92
N HIS A 442 -20.28 17.13 4.25
CA HIS A 442 -19.16 17.99 3.87
C HIS A 442 -17.98 17.28 3.19
N HIS A 443 -17.75 15.97 3.41
CA HIS A 443 -16.46 15.33 3.10
C HIS A 443 -16.50 14.26 2.02
N ILE A 444 -17.67 14.00 1.43
CA ILE A 444 -17.86 13.05 0.32
C ILE A 444 -18.16 13.81 -0.96
N SER A 445 -17.46 13.44 -2.05
CA SER A 445 -17.63 14.04 -3.39
C SER A 445 -18.67 13.34 -4.28
N GLY A 446 -19.57 12.54 -3.67
CA GLY A 446 -20.58 11.74 -4.37
C GLY A 446 -20.39 10.23 -4.18
N GLN A 447 -19.19 9.76 -3.89
CA GLN A 447 -18.88 8.35 -3.69
C GLN A 447 -18.12 8.12 -2.39
N LEU A 448 -18.62 7.20 -1.57
CA LEU A 448 -17.94 6.71 -0.37
C LEU A 448 -17.35 5.33 -0.63
N LYS A 449 -16.03 5.22 -0.57
CA LYS A 449 -15.31 3.95 -0.73
C LYS A 449 -15.28 3.20 0.60
N VAL A 450 -15.72 1.94 0.60
CA VAL A 450 -15.67 1.04 1.75
C VAL A 450 -15.22 -0.35 1.32
N ALA A 451 -14.60 -1.08 2.21
CA ALA A 451 -13.99 -2.37 1.90
C ALA A 451 -14.61 -3.52 2.72
N PRO A 452 -15.80 -4.04 2.36
CA PRO A 452 -16.35 -5.25 2.96
C PRO A 452 -15.52 -6.50 2.62
N GLU A 453 -14.84 -6.52 1.48
CA GLU A 453 -13.98 -7.56 0.93
C GLU A 453 -14.72 -8.82 0.46
N HIS A 454 -15.69 -9.33 1.21
CA HIS A 454 -16.51 -10.50 0.92
C HIS A 454 -17.88 -10.41 1.61
N ILE A 455 -18.74 -11.45 1.44
CA ILE A 455 -20.03 -11.57 2.14
C ILE A 455 -20.25 -12.97 2.75
N ASP A 456 -19.35 -13.91 2.50
CA ASP A 456 -19.37 -15.22 3.17
C ASP A 456 -18.62 -15.08 4.51
N ASP A 457 -19.33 -15.32 5.61
CA ASP A 457 -18.82 -15.07 6.96
C ASP A 457 -17.61 -15.93 7.32
N ARG A 458 -17.51 -17.17 6.79
CA ARG A 458 -16.33 -18.03 6.99
C ARG A 458 -15.09 -17.43 6.32
N THR A 459 -15.26 -16.83 5.15
CA THR A 459 -14.20 -16.13 4.44
C THR A 459 -13.83 -14.85 5.18
N LEU A 460 -14.82 -14.10 5.67
CA LEU A 460 -14.63 -12.87 6.44
C LEU A 460 -13.89 -13.10 7.76
N ASP A 461 -14.18 -14.20 8.47
CA ASP A 461 -13.45 -14.60 9.68
C ASP A 461 -11.94 -14.81 9.41
N LEU A 462 -11.62 -15.48 8.29
CA LEU A 462 -10.23 -15.69 7.86
C LEU A 462 -9.57 -14.39 7.40
N MET A 463 -10.33 -13.46 6.84
CA MET A 463 -9.86 -12.12 6.48
C MET A 463 -9.66 -11.20 7.69
N GLY A 464 -10.27 -11.49 8.83
CA GLY A 464 -10.32 -10.59 9.99
C GLY A 464 -11.22 -9.38 9.72
N LYS A 465 -12.36 -9.62 9.09
CA LYS A 465 -13.38 -8.63 8.74
C LYS A 465 -14.70 -8.89 9.50
N PRO A 466 -15.55 -7.89 9.69
CA PRO A 466 -16.87 -8.08 10.26
C PRO A 466 -17.77 -8.87 9.31
N HIS A 467 -18.77 -9.56 9.86
CA HIS A 467 -19.75 -10.32 9.08
C HIS A 467 -20.61 -9.43 8.18
N ALA A 468 -21.15 -10.03 7.13
CA ALA A 468 -21.89 -9.34 6.07
C ALA A 468 -23.12 -8.56 6.57
N GLU A 469 -23.77 -9.02 7.63
CA GLU A 469 -24.93 -8.34 8.25
C GLU A 469 -24.58 -6.90 8.67
N LEU A 470 -23.39 -6.68 9.25
CA LEU A 470 -22.96 -5.34 9.67
C LEU A 470 -22.75 -4.40 8.46
N PHE A 471 -22.25 -4.94 7.36
CA PHE A 471 -22.13 -4.17 6.13
C PHE A 471 -23.51 -3.78 5.55
N ASN A 472 -24.46 -4.69 5.55
CA ASN A 472 -25.84 -4.40 5.12
C ASN A 472 -26.47 -3.30 5.99
N ALA A 473 -26.35 -3.43 7.32
CA ALA A 473 -26.87 -2.42 8.26
C ALA A 473 -26.20 -1.04 8.03
N PHE A 474 -24.90 -1.01 7.72
CA PHE A 474 -24.20 0.23 7.34
C PHE A 474 -24.77 0.83 6.06
N CYS A 475 -24.99 0.02 5.01
CA CYS A 475 -25.55 0.49 3.74
C CYS A 475 -26.95 1.09 3.92
N GLU A 476 -27.81 0.46 4.71
CA GLU A 476 -29.14 0.95 5.02
C GLU A 476 -29.09 2.26 5.83
N LYS A 477 -28.24 2.32 6.85
CA LYS A 477 -28.03 3.54 7.64
C LYS A 477 -27.54 4.69 6.76
N TYR A 478 -26.54 4.43 5.92
CA TYR A 478 -25.99 5.43 5.00
C TYR A 478 -27.04 5.96 4.01
N LYS A 479 -27.82 5.07 3.39
CA LYS A 479 -28.92 5.43 2.47
C LYS A 479 -29.97 6.30 3.16
N ARG A 480 -30.41 5.89 4.37
CA ARG A 480 -31.41 6.65 5.16
C ARG A 480 -30.89 8.05 5.51
N MET A 481 -29.65 8.17 5.96
CA MET A 481 -29.07 9.46 6.33
C MET A 481 -28.88 10.37 5.11
N ASN A 482 -28.46 9.85 3.95
CA ASN A 482 -28.41 10.61 2.71
C ASN A 482 -29.78 11.19 2.34
N ALA A 483 -30.84 10.37 2.41
CA ALA A 483 -32.20 10.83 2.15
C ALA A 483 -32.65 11.93 3.11
N GLN A 484 -32.36 11.77 4.42
CA GLN A 484 -32.68 12.80 5.45
C GLN A 484 -31.94 14.13 5.22
N MET A 485 -30.76 14.08 4.60
CA MET A 485 -29.91 15.26 4.37
C MET A 485 -30.02 15.79 2.93
N ASN A 486 -30.93 15.27 2.13
CA ASN A 486 -31.10 15.61 0.70
C ASN A 486 -29.78 15.50 -0.08
N LYS A 487 -29.02 14.42 0.16
CA LYS A 487 -27.78 14.13 -0.54
C LYS A 487 -27.97 12.93 -1.48
N GLU A 488 -27.32 13.01 -2.65
CA GLU A 488 -27.27 11.93 -3.62
C GLU A 488 -25.83 11.39 -3.69
N GLN A 489 -25.52 10.44 -2.79
CA GLN A 489 -24.19 9.87 -2.68
C GLN A 489 -24.30 8.34 -2.65
N TYR A 490 -23.29 7.66 -3.22
CA TYR A 490 -23.28 6.22 -3.43
C TYR A 490 -22.13 5.55 -2.70
N ILE A 491 -22.35 4.31 -2.25
CA ILE A 491 -21.31 3.46 -1.72
C ILE A 491 -20.62 2.75 -2.89
N VAL A 492 -19.29 2.79 -2.90
CA VAL A 492 -18.44 2.00 -3.81
C VAL A 492 -17.74 0.92 -2.98
N PRO A 493 -18.28 -0.31 -2.95
CA PRO A 493 -17.71 -1.39 -2.16
C PRO A 493 -16.55 -2.05 -2.90
N TYR A 494 -15.47 -2.31 -2.19
CA TYR A 494 -14.36 -3.14 -2.67
C TYR A 494 -14.55 -4.58 -2.24
N PHE A 495 -14.46 -5.50 -3.21
CA PHE A 495 -14.52 -6.94 -2.98
C PHE A 495 -13.25 -7.61 -3.49
N MET A 496 -12.86 -8.70 -2.83
CA MET A 496 -11.68 -9.48 -3.13
C MET A 496 -12.04 -10.91 -3.49
N SER A 497 -11.55 -11.39 -4.63
CA SER A 497 -11.66 -12.81 -5.02
C SER A 497 -10.47 -13.63 -4.55
N SER A 498 -10.64 -14.92 -4.47
CA SER A 498 -9.55 -15.90 -4.33
C SER A 498 -8.72 -15.76 -3.04
N HIS A 499 -9.28 -15.17 -1.99
CA HIS A 499 -8.66 -15.20 -0.65
C HIS A 499 -8.69 -16.63 -0.08
N PRO A 500 -7.71 -17.06 0.72
CA PRO A 500 -7.81 -18.30 1.49
C PRO A 500 -9.15 -18.37 2.25
N GLY A 501 -9.87 -19.48 2.11
CA GLY A 501 -11.23 -19.67 2.61
C GLY A 501 -12.33 -19.43 1.57
N SER A 502 -12.06 -18.72 0.48
CA SER A 502 -13.04 -18.49 -0.59
C SER A 502 -13.02 -19.65 -1.58
N ASP A 503 -14.06 -20.47 -1.58
CA ASP A 503 -14.34 -21.51 -2.56
C ASP A 503 -15.32 -21.02 -3.64
N LEU A 504 -15.69 -21.89 -4.60
CA LEU A 504 -16.64 -21.51 -5.65
C LEU A 504 -18.03 -21.21 -5.09
N ASN A 505 -18.45 -21.88 -4.01
CA ASN A 505 -19.76 -21.65 -3.42
C ASN A 505 -19.84 -20.27 -2.74
N SER A 506 -18.79 -19.88 -2.02
CA SER A 506 -18.70 -18.54 -1.43
C SER A 506 -18.64 -17.45 -2.50
N ALA A 507 -17.93 -17.69 -3.60
CA ALA A 507 -17.89 -16.76 -4.74
C ALA A 507 -19.25 -16.64 -5.47
N ILE A 508 -20.01 -17.75 -5.59
CA ILE A 508 -21.38 -17.74 -6.12
C ILE A 508 -22.32 -16.98 -5.19
N ALA A 509 -22.22 -17.19 -3.87
CA ALA A 509 -22.98 -16.44 -2.89
C ALA A 509 -22.73 -14.92 -3.01
N LEU A 510 -21.47 -14.52 -3.20
CA LEU A 510 -21.12 -13.12 -3.46
C LEU A 510 -21.75 -12.61 -4.77
N ALA A 511 -21.73 -13.40 -5.85
CA ALA A 511 -22.37 -13.03 -7.12
C ALA A 511 -23.88 -12.85 -6.98
N GLN A 512 -24.56 -13.74 -6.24
CA GLN A 512 -25.98 -13.62 -5.94
C GLN A 512 -26.29 -12.36 -5.11
N TYR A 513 -25.43 -12.05 -4.12
CA TYR A 513 -25.52 -10.83 -3.33
C TYR A 513 -25.41 -9.58 -4.21
N LEU A 514 -24.39 -9.52 -5.09
CA LEU A 514 -24.20 -8.42 -6.03
C LEU A 514 -25.41 -8.23 -6.94
N LYS A 515 -26.00 -9.32 -7.42
CA LYS A 515 -27.23 -9.26 -8.21
C LYS A 515 -28.41 -8.73 -7.42
N LYS A 516 -28.65 -9.26 -6.21
CA LYS A 516 -29.75 -8.86 -5.32
C LYS A 516 -29.70 -7.37 -4.95
N THR A 517 -28.50 -6.86 -4.70
CA THR A 517 -28.27 -5.46 -4.29
C THR A 517 -28.14 -4.50 -5.47
N GLY A 518 -28.01 -5.01 -6.70
CA GLY A 518 -27.76 -4.20 -7.90
C GLY A 518 -26.35 -3.61 -7.99
N LEU A 519 -25.43 -4.02 -7.08
CA LEU A 519 -24.05 -3.57 -7.10
C LEU A 519 -23.31 -4.20 -8.29
N ARG A 520 -22.56 -3.35 -9.00
CA ARG A 520 -21.78 -3.77 -10.18
C ARG A 520 -20.33 -3.30 -10.05
N PRO A 521 -19.48 -4.04 -9.32
CA PRO A 521 -18.08 -3.68 -9.16
C PRO A 521 -17.36 -3.74 -10.51
N GLU A 522 -16.91 -2.60 -11.00
CA GLU A 522 -16.10 -2.50 -12.22
C GLU A 522 -14.67 -2.92 -11.94
N GLN A 523 -14.13 -2.53 -10.79
CA GLN A 523 -12.83 -2.93 -10.31
C GLN A 523 -12.97 -4.01 -9.24
N VAL A 524 -12.35 -5.15 -9.47
CA VAL A 524 -12.26 -6.26 -8.51
C VAL A 524 -10.80 -6.57 -8.26
N GLN A 525 -10.48 -6.88 -7.02
CA GLN A 525 -9.15 -7.28 -6.62
C GLN A 525 -9.10 -8.79 -6.45
N ASP A 526 -8.09 -9.43 -7.02
CA ASP A 526 -7.76 -10.80 -6.65
C ASP A 526 -6.79 -10.74 -5.47
N PHE A 527 -6.93 -11.66 -4.53
CA PHE A 527 -5.97 -11.80 -3.44
C PHE A 527 -4.54 -11.93 -3.99
N TYR A 528 -3.66 -11.05 -3.53
CA TYR A 528 -2.23 -11.10 -3.80
C TYR A 528 -1.49 -11.59 -2.55
N PRO A 529 -0.81 -12.73 -2.60
CA PRO A 529 -0.05 -13.24 -1.45
C PRO A 529 1.15 -12.34 -1.13
N THR A 530 0.92 -11.29 -0.34
CA THR A 530 1.97 -10.37 0.10
C THR A 530 2.78 -11.02 1.23
N PRO A 531 4.11 -11.05 1.17
CA PRO A 531 4.94 -11.67 2.19
C PRO A 531 4.61 -11.17 3.61
N CYS A 532 4.86 -12.01 4.61
CA CYS A 532 4.68 -11.70 6.03
C CYS A 532 3.24 -11.28 6.41
N THR A 533 2.22 -11.78 5.72
CA THR A 533 0.81 -11.61 6.12
C THR A 533 0.18 -12.95 6.52
N LEU A 534 -0.80 -12.92 7.44
CA LEU A 534 -1.55 -14.11 7.86
C LEU A 534 -2.16 -14.86 6.67
N SER A 535 -2.78 -14.11 5.75
CA SER A 535 -3.40 -14.70 4.55
C SER A 535 -2.38 -15.35 3.63
N THR A 536 -1.17 -14.83 3.54
CA THR A 536 -0.09 -15.47 2.75
C THR A 536 0.41 -16.73 3.43
N ALA A 537 0.51 -16.76 4.75
CA ALA A 537 0.84 -17.98 5.48
C ALA A 537 -0.26 -19.06 5.28
N MET A 538 -1.54 -18.69 5.36
CA MET A 538 -2.67 -19.58 5.00
C MET A 538 -2.57 -20.05 3.55
N TYR A 539 -2.29 -19.16 2.61
CA TYR A 539 -2.17 -19.47 1.19
C TYR A 539 -1.08 -20.52 0.91
N TYR A 540 0.09 -20.35 1.53
CA TYR A 540 1.21 -21.26 1.35
C TYR A 540 0.96 -22.59 2.02
N THR A 541 0.56 -22.57 3.30
CA THR A 541 0.50 -23.78 4.13
C THR A 541 -0.80 -24.57 3.96
N GLY A 542 -1.92 -23.90 3.68
CA GLY A 542 -3.27 -24.48 3.78
C GLY A 542 -3.75 -24.61 5.23
N LEU A 543 -3.11 -23.91 6.17
CA LEU A 543 -3.45 -23.89 7.59
C LEU A 543 -3.68 -22.45 8.06
N ASP A 544 -4.61 -22.23 8.98
CA ASP A 544 -4.68 -20.96 9.72
C ASP A 544 -3.60 -20.98 10.82
N PRO A 545 -2.57 -20.13 10.76
CA PRO A 545 -1.47 -20.14 11.74
C PRO A 545 -1.92 -19.92 13.19
N ARG A 546 -3.08 -19.27 13.39
CA ARG A 546 -3.64 -18.95 14.72
C ARG A 546 -4.23 -20.17 15.41
N THR A 547 -4.82 -21.09 14.64
CA THR A 547 -5.60 -22.23 15.12
C THR A 547 -5.05 -23.57 14.68
N MET A 548 -4.15 -23.59 13.71
CA MET A 548 -3.60 -24.77 13.02
C MET A 548 -4.68 -25.61 12.30
N LYS A 549 -5.88 -25.06 12.09
CA LYS A 549 -6.95 -25.73 11.35
C LYS A 549 -6.72 -25.62 9.85
N PRO A 550 -7.12 -26.63 9.06
CA PRO A 550 -7.07 -26.57 7.59
C PRO A 550 -7.89 -25.42 7.03
N VAL A 551 -7.36 -24.78 6.00
CA VAL A 551 -8.00 -23.68 5.25
C VAL A 551 -8.02 -24.05 3.77
N TYR A 552 -9.18 -23.93 3.14
CA TYR A 552 -9.29 -24.04 1.69
C TYR A 552 -8.51 -22.94 0.99
N VAL A 553 -7.77 -23.27 -0.06
CA VAL A 553 -6.97 -22.29 -0.83
C VAL A 553 -7.21 -22.46 -2.32
N PRO A 554 -7.76 -21.46 -3.02
CA PRO A 554 -7.91 -21.49 -4.49
C PRO A 554 -6.54 -21.31 -5.15
N ARG A 555 -5.91 -22.42 -5.54
CA ARG A 555 -4.55 -22.42 -6.13
C ARG A 555 -4.56 -22.40 -7.65
N SER A 556 -5.55 -23.02 -8.26
CA SER A 556 -5.63 -23.15 -9.72
C SER A 556 -5.88 -21.78 -10.37
N PRO A 557 -5.11 -21.40 -11.42
CA PRO A 557 -5.39 -20.20 -12.20
C PRO A 557 -6.83 -20.16 -12.77
N ASP A 558 -7.33 -21.31 -13.18
CA ASP A 558 -8.71 -21.46 -13.68
C ASP A 558 -9.75 -21.10 -12.62
N GLU A 559 -9.55 -21.57 -11.39
CA GLU A 559 -10.49 -21.28 -10.30
C GLU A 559 -10.46 -19.80 -9.92
N LYS A 560 -9.27 -19.21 -9.81
CA LYS A 560 -9.13 -17.78 -9.57
C LYS A 560 -9.85 -16.96 -10.65
N ALA A 561 -9.67 -17.34 -11.92
CA ALA A 561 -10.36 -16.69 -13.03
C ALA A 561 -11.89 -16.86 -12.94
N MET A 562 -12.38 -18.03 -12.53
CA MET A 562 -13.81 -18.30 -12.32
C MET A 562 -14.38 -17.47 -11.16
N GLN A 563 -13.71 -17.40 -10.00
CA GLN A 563 -14.14 -16.57 -8.87
C GLN A 563 -14.22 -15.10 -9.26
N ARG A 564 -13.22 -14.59 -9.98
CA ARG A 564 -13.22 -13.22 -10.50
C ARG A 564 -14.38 -12.99 -11.48
N ALA A 565 -14.62 -13.92 -12.41
CA ALA A 565 -15.70 -13.82 -13.38
C ALA A 565 -17.08 -13.80 -12.73
N LEU A 566 -17.26 -14.51 -11.61
CA LEU A 566 -18.49 -14.48 -10.81
C LEU A 566 -18.75 -13.11 -10.20
N MET A 567 -17.74 -12.35 -9.82
CA MET A 567 -17.92 -10.98 -9.32
C MET A 567 -18.29 -9.99 -10.44
N GLN A 568 -17.97 -10.31 -11.69
CA GLN A 568 -18.23 -9.47 -12.88
C GLN A 568 -19.17 -10.17 -13.88
N PHE A 569 -20.04 -11.06 -13.43
CA PHE A 569 -20.93 -11.88 -14.25
C PHE A 569 -21.79 -11.07 -15.22
N PHE A 570 -22.10 -9.83 -14.90
CA PHE A 570 -22.88 -8.92 -15.73
C PHE A 570 -22.13 -8.44 -16.99
N MET A 571 -20.81 -8.53 -17.02
CA MET A 571 -19.99 -8.14 -18.17
C MET A 571 -19.92 -9.27 -19.21
N PRO A 572 -20.21 -9.01 -20.50
CA PRO A 572 -20.27 -10.05 -21.54
C PRO A 572 -19.01 -10.92 -21.62
N GLN A 573 -17.82 -10.33 -21.50
CA GLN A 573 -16.54 -11.05 -21.59
C GLN A 573 -16.32 -12.07 -20.47
N TYR A 574 -16.99 -11.95 -19.33
CA TYR A 574 -16.83 -12.88 -18.20
C TYR A 574 -17.92 -13.96 -18.12
N ARG A 575 -19.01 -13.86 -18.92
CA ARG A 575 -20.15 -14.78 -18.86
C ARG A 575 -19.78 -16.24 -19.11
N SER A 576 -18.86 -16.50 -20.04
CA SER A 576 -18.42 -17.88 -20.33
C SER A 576 -17.74 -18.52 -19.12
N LEU A 577 -16.84 -17.80 -18.46
CA LEU A 577 -16.16 -18.28 -17.25
C LEU A 577 -17.13 -18.40 -16.07
N ALA A 578 -18.06 -17.48 -15.91
CA ALA A 578 -19.08 -17.55 -14.87
C ALA A 578 -19.98 -18.78 -15.07
N ARG A 579 -20.40 -19.11 -16.31
CA ARG A 579 -21.11 -20.36 -16.62
C ARG A 579 -20.30 -21.61 -16.28
N LYS A 580 -18.98 -21.61 -16.63
CA LYS A 580 -18.08 -22.71 -16.27
C LYS A 580 -18.01 -22.89 -14.75
N ALA A 581 -17.94 -21.79 -13.99
CA ALA A 581 -17.93 -21.82 -12.53
C ALA A 581 -19.25 -22.40 -11.96
N LEU A 582 -20.39 -21.95 -12.46
CA LEU A 582 -21.70 -22.41 -12.02
C LEU A 582 -21.88 -23.90 -12.29
N LYS A 583 -21.55 -24.39 -13.50
CA LYS A 583 -21.59 -25.80 -13.85
C LYS A 583 -20.70 -26.65 -12.96
N LYS A 584 -19.46 -26.18 -12.70
CA LYS A 584 -18.49 -26.86 -11.81
C LYS A 584 -18.98 -26.95 -10.36
N ALA A 585 -19.80 -26.01 -9.93
CA ALA A 585 -20.41 -25.98 -8.61
C ALA A 585 -21.81 -26.63 -8.57
N TYR A 586 -22.27 -27.26 -9.66
CA TYR A 586 -23.60 -27.85 -9.81
C TYR A 586 -24.75 -26.86 -9.56
N ARG A 587 -24.58 -25.60 -10.01
CA ARG A 587 -25.52 -24.50 -9.87
C ARG A 587 -26.08 -24.06 -11.23
N ASP A 588 -26.54 -25.04 -12.03
CA ASP A 588 -27.17 -24.76 -13.32
C ASP A 588 -28.49 -23.97 -13.19
N ASP A 589 -29.12 -24.01 -12.00
CA ASP A 589 -30.26 -23.18 -11.61
C ASP A 589 -29.99 -21.66 -11.78
N LEU A 590 -28.73 -21.24 -11.73
CA LEU A 590 -28.31 -19.84 -11.90
C LEU A 590 -27.94 -19.48 -13.35
N ILE A 591 -28.14 -20.42 -14.31
CA ILE A 591 -27.94 -20.19 -15.75
C ILE A 591 -29.32 -20.12 -16.42
N GLY A 592 -29.74 -18.98 -16.92
CA GLY A 592 -31.04 -18.80 -17.50
C GLY A 592 -31.46 -17.35 -17.68
N PHE A 593 -32.77 -17.13 -17.81
CA PHE A 593 -33.39 -15.82 -17.90
C PHE A 593 -34.27 -15.48 -16.68
N GLY A 594 -34.31 -16.38 -15.71
CA GLY A 594 -35.07 -16.21 -14.49
C GLY A 594 -34.53 -15.08 -13.61
N LYS A 595 -35.35 -14.65 -12.63
CA LYS A 595 -35.04 -13.57 -11.71
C LYS A 595 -33.70 -13.78 -10.98
N ASP A 596 -33.41 -15.04 -10.62
CA ASP A 596 -32.21 -15.38 -9.84
C ASP A 596 -31.01 -15.81 -10.70
N ALA A 597 -31.20 -16.05 -12.00
CA ALA A 597 -30.16 -16.47 -12.92
C ALA A 597 -29.06 -15.37 -13.05
N LEU A 598 -27.80 -15.74 -12.85
CA LEU A 598 -26.67 -14.82 -12.94
C LEU A 598 -26.24 -14.53 -14.38
N VAL A 599 -26.27 -15.56 -15.23
CA VAL A 599 -25.84 -15.48 -16.63
C VAL A 599 -26.82 -16.17 -17.57
N PRO A 600 -26.98 -15.66 -18.79
CA PRO A 600 -27.83 -16.32 -19.79
C PRO A 600 -27.20 -17.63 -20.28
N PRO A 601 -27.99 -18.56 -20.89
CA PRO A 601 -27.49 -19.75 -21.57
C PRO A 601 -26.54 -19.39 -22.72
N GLU A 602 -25.65 -20.30 -23.10
CA GLU A 602 -24.61 -20.07 -24.11
C GLU A 602 -25.13 -19.62 -25.47
N ASN A 603 -26.27 -20.20 -25.89
CA ASN A 603 -26.90 -19.89 -27.18
C ASN A 603 -27.47 -18.46 -27.27
N ALA A 604 -27.72 -17.81 -26.15
CA ALA A 604 -28.23 -16.44 -26.12
C ALA A 604 -27.14 -15.40 -26.47
N ASP A 605 -25.89 -15.66 -26.14
CA ASP A 605 -24.78 -14.76 -26.50
C ASP A 605 -24.54 -14.73 -28.02
N LYS A 606 -24.82 -15.83 -28.73
CA LYS A 606 -24.72 -15.94 -30.19
C LYS A 606 -25.83 -15.17 -30.94
N ARG A 607 -27.03 -15.06 -30.34
CA ARG A 607 -28.16 -14.33 -30.95
C ARG A 607 -28.06 -12.81 -30.79
N GLY A 608 -27.46 -12.32 -29.73
CA GLY A 608 -27.25 -10.88 -29.51
C GLY A 608 -26.26 -10.20 -30.49
N GLY A 609 -25.33 -10.96 -31.08
CA GLY A 609 -24.43 -10.51 -32.12
C GLY A 609 -25.09 -10.32 -33.49
N SER A 610 -26.09 -11.11 -33.82
CA SER A 610 -26.78 -11.04 -35.12
C SER A 610 -27.80 -9.89 -35.20
N HIS A 611 -28.47 -9.54 -34.10
CA HIS A 611 -29.43 -8.43 -34.08
C HIS A 611 -28.75 -7.05 -34.13
N ARG A 612 -27.54 -6.91 -33.57
CA ARG A 612 -26.77 -5.66 -33.67
C ARG A 612 -26.17 -5.45 -35.07
N ALA A 613 -25.91 -6.53 -35.81
CA ALA A 613 -25.45 -6.46 -37.21
C ALA A 613 -26.60 -6.21 -38.18
N GLN A 614 -27.82 -6.64 -37.88
CA GLN A 614 -29.00 -6.38 -38.72
C GLN A 614 -29.56 -4.96 -38.52
N THR A 615 -29.59 -4.43 -37.29
CA THR A 615 -30.00 -3.04 -37.07
C THR A 615 -28.97 -2.02 -37.58
N ALA A 616 -27.69 -2.37 -37.69
CA ALA A 616 -26.71 -1.53 -38.34
C ALA A 616 -26.75 -1.58 -39.86
N ARG A 617 -27.35 -2.64 -40.48
CA ARG A 617 -27.59 -2.73 -41.92
C ARG A 617 -28.90 -2.09 -42.37
N SER A 618 -29.95 -2.12 -41.53
CA SER A 618 -31.22 -1.44 -41.83
C SER A 618 -31.14 0.10 -41.68
N ALA A 619 -30.25 0.60 -40.85
CA ALA A 619 -30.00 2.06 -40.70
C ALA A 619 -29.18 2.71 -41.82
N LYS A 620 -28.66 1.89 -42.79
CA LYS A 620 -27.91 2.39 -43.96
C LYS A 620 -28.73 2.43 -45.27
N SER A 621 -29.98 1.87 -45.29
CA SER A 621 -30.81 1.80 -46.50
C SER A 621 -31.93 2.86 -46.58
N ASP A 622 -32.12 3.73 -45.58
CA ASP A 622 -33.13 4.78 -45.59
C ASP A 622 -32.55 6.20 -45.44
N LYS A 623 -31.67 6.60 -46.35
CA LYS A 623 -31.40 8.03 -46.63
C LYS A 623 -31.21 8.25 -48.12
N GLY A 624 -32.31 8.27 -48.79
CA GLY A 624 -32.45 8.77 -50.13
C GLY A 624 -33.81 9.54 -50.24
N GLY A 625 -33.71 10.88 -50.27
CA GLY A 625 -34.80 11.70 -50.77
C GLY A 625 -35.47 12.62 -49.77
N ARG A 626 -35.04 13.86 -49.64
CA ARG A 626 -35.78 15.09 -49.96
C ARG A 626 -35.01 16.35 -49.51
N ALA A 627 -34.68 17.12 -50.49
CA ALA A 627 -34.17 18.49 -50.36
C ALA A 627 -35.25 19.47 -49.92
N ARG A 628 -34.88 20.50 -49.12
CA ARG A 628 -35.20 21.93 -49.35
C ARG A 628 -34.65 22.81 -48.20
N GLN A 629 -33.74 23.70 -48.59
CA GLN A 629 -33.69 25.16 -48.34
C GLN A 629 -33.86 25.61 -46.87
N GLY A 630 -33.01 26.37 -46.26
CA GLY A 630 -32.23 27.48 -46.68
C GLY A 630 -31.66 28.25 -45.46
N LEU A 631 -30.69 29.10 -45.77
CA LEU A 631 -30.18 30.31 -45.07
C LEU A 631 -29.06 30.06 -44.03
N ALA A 632 -27.84 30.24 -44.37
CA ALA A 632 -26.97 31.44 -44.53
C ALA A 632 -26.43 32.00 -43.20
N GLY A 633 -25.12 32.05 -43.07
CA GLY A 633 -24.38 32.94 -42.18
C GLY A 633 -23.05 32.31 -41.70
N SER A 634 -22.05 32.34 -42.53
CA SER A 634 -20.78 33.08 -42.57
C SER A 634 -19.96 33.04 -41.25
N ARG A 635 -18.74 32.68 -41.21
CA ARG A 635 -17.43 33.09 -41.74
C ARG A 635 -16.34 32.34 -40.95
N LYS A 636 -15.40 31.82 -41.49
CA LYS A 636 -14.11 32.03 -42.15
C LYS A 636 -12.96 31.32 -41.41
N ASN A 637 -12.37 30.41 -42.13
CA ASN A 637 -10.95 30.21 -42.50
C ASN A 637 -9.86 30.20 -41.41
N ALA A 638 -9.09 29.12 -41.37
CA ALA A 638 -7.80 29.10 -42.08
C ALA A 638 -7.23 27.67 -42.19
N LYS A 639 -6.76 27.38 -43.37
CA LYS A 639 -6.04 26.20 -43.83
C LYS A 639 -4.56 26.26 -43.40
N SER A 640 -3.92 25.11 -43.27
CA SER A 640 -2.75 24.65 -44.04
C SER A 640 -2.03 23.60 -43.20
N SER A 641 -1.44 22.57 -43.66
CA SER A 641 -1.19 21.85 -44.90
C SER A 641 -0.24 20.73 -44.53
N ALA A 642 -0.50 19.58 -45.07
CA ALA A 642 0.33 18.38 -45.01
C ALA A 642 1.71 18.60 -45.66
N HIS A 643 2.71 17.84 -45.18
CA HIS A 643 3.73 17.26 -46.06
C HIS A 643 4.46 16.12 -45.32
N ALA A 644 4.32 14.89 -45.80
CA ALA A 644 5.34 13.88 -45.78
C ALA A 644 6.18 14.06 -47.02
N PRO A 645 7.47 13.70 -47.04
CA PRO A 645 7.83 12.52 -47.80
C PRO A 645 9.04 11.69 -47.31
N ASN A 646 8.92 10.43 -47.58
CA ASN A 646 9.80 9.54 -48.33
C ASN A 646 11.20 9.13 -47.81
N ARG A 647 11.35 7.82 -47.92
CA ARG A 647 12.53 6.96 -47.80
C ARG A 647 13.76 7.41 -48.58
N SER A 648 14.95 7.12 -48.07
CA SER A 648 15.96 6.40 -48.83
C SER A 648 17.01 5.73 -47.94
N ARG A 649 17.45 4.57 -48.42
CA ARG A 649 18.45 3.61 -47.93
C ARG A 649 19.89 4.10 -48.12
N HIS A 650 20.72 3.41 -47.40
CA HIS A 650 22.18 3.04 -47.54
C HIS A 650 22.99 3.67 -46.40
N GLY A 651 23.78 2.94 -45.67
CA GLY A 651 24.64 1.80 -45.86
C GLY A 651 26.06 2.15 -45.44
N LYS A 652 26.47 1.70 -44.33
CA LYS A 652 27.72 1.05 -43.99
C LYS A 652 27.76 0.74 -42.50
#